data_c6b3d96031a48b55bc1a6208ffe34578
#
_entry.id   c6b3d96031a48b55bc1a6208ffe34578
#
_cell.length_a   1.000
_cell.length_b   1.000
_cell.length_c   1.000
_cell.angle_alpha   90.00
_cell.angle_beta   90.00
_cell.angle_gamma   90.00
#
_symmetry.space_group_name_H-M   'P 1'
#
loop_
_entity.id
_entity.type
_entity.pdbx_description
1 polymer ?
#
loop_
_entity_poly.entity_id
_entity_poly.type
_entity_poly.pdbx_seq_one_letter_code
_entity_poly.pdbx_strand_id
1 'polypeptide(L)'
;MAEQIRLIGEVESVFFENPQNLYKVLRVKVLETDNDLISEDYVTCTGQFAALHLDTAYEFYGQVTVHPRYGEQFAVSRYQQVAPTSEAGLVEFLSSARFTGIGKTLAQRIVDQLGLEAIDLILQDPDCLKSVKGLTPDKRQVLAQTLRQHQGTERIFLQLTEWGFGPKLADKIYQTFKDQTLATIENNPYALVAKVEGVGFNKADALAEQLGIEADAVTRLVAGLYTAVSEVCLRSGDTYVQRPRLLALATKILERSRSFLIEEERLAEALDLAILEGTLYSLDQGIMLPSLYHAEMGIVRRISDFFQYEEVETFSKTEIEDKLDQVARETGIDYDETQRQAMILAMQSPLSVITGGPGTGKTTLIRGILTLHRLLHGYPQGDVTNPYQTGPVLLAAPTGRAAKRMQEMTDIPASTIHRLIGFNRETTVEGFDPTPLEGQLLVVDEMSMVDTWLMNWLWMAIGYRIQVILVGDKHQLPSVGPGKVFSDLIESGVIPTISLTKIYRQAQDSSIIQLAHQIRQGRLPQNLMERQPDRSFIPCKTQQVAQVVEQVVGHALTRGFDANTLQVLAPMYKGPAGITALNQLLQGLFNPPSRKKPQLEYFDQIFRLGDKVLQLVNNAEEGVYNGDIGKIVGVFSAQASNSGSEEVVVAFDDDKELTYRRSDFDQLTLAYCCSVHKSQGSEYPLVILPLVDAYYRMLRQDLLYTAVTRAQASLVLVGDPDAYVQAVSQDRDPRRTNLKDLLQVKLAGLTQGEKVEQELASGESQVLGLVAGKAEASVTDHASPQASPAASVSLAVQSRDLAPKQQESFRLSQDLIDQIDPMIGMEGISPYDFESQTC
;
A
#
# COMPACT_ATOMS: atom_id res chain seq x y z
N MET A 1 -24.99 19.21 29.15
CA MET A 1 -24.31 17.89 29.17
C MET A 1 -25.40 16.91 29.51
N ALA A 2 -25.68 15.92 28.67
CA ALA A 2 -26.65 14.87 28.99
C ALA A 2 -26.07 14.05 30.16
N GLU A 3 -26.91 13.76 31.14
CA GLU A 3 -26.53 13.00 32.33
C GLU A 3 -26.12 11.59 31.91
N GLN A 4 -24.88 11.17 32.21
CA GLN A 4 -24.43 9.81 31.95
C GLN A 4 -25.04 8.88 33.00
N ILE A 5 -25.74 7.85 32.54
CA ILE A 5 -26.37 6.83 33.38
C ILE A 5 -25.31 5.74 33.66
N ARG A 6 -25.28 5.28 34.91
CA ARG A 6 -24.47 4.14 35.36
C ARG A 6 -25.34 2.87 35.39
N LEU A 7 -24.84 1.78 34.79
CA LEU A 7 -25.48 0.47 34.79
C LEU A 7 -24.45 -0.61 35.13
N ILE A 8 -24.68 -1.39 36.17
CA ILE A 8 -23.94 -2.63 36.40
C ILE A 8 -24.78 -3.80 35.91
N GLY A 9 -24.20 -4.64 35.06
CA GLY A 9 -24.90 -5.79 34.52
C GLY A 9 -23.96 -6.88 34.02
N GLU A 10 -24.51 -8.08 33.93
CA GLU A 10 -23.82 -9.30 33.48
C GLU A 10 -24.12 -9.53 32.00
N VAL A 11 -23.09 -9.74 31.19
CA VAL A 11 -23.24 -10.01 29.76
C VAL A 11 -23.70 -11.44 29.54
N GLU A 12 -24.99 -11.60 29.19
CA GLU A 12 -25.59 -12.93 28.98
C GLU A 12 -25.32 -13.45 27.56
N SER A 13 -25.43 -12.58 26.56
CA SER A 13 -25.20 -12.97 25.16
C SER A 13 -24.80 -11.79 24.28
N VAL A 14 -24.08 -12.08 23.20
CA VAL A 14 -23.74 -11.13 22.14
C VAL A 14 -24.67 -11.39 20.96
N PHE A 15 -25.58 -10.47 20.70
CA PHE A 15 -26.51 -10.59 19.57
C PHE A 15 -25.86 -10.25 18.22
N PHE A 16 -24.90 -9.34 18.26
CA PHE A 16 -24.15 -8.91 17.09
C PHE A 16 -22.75 -8.49 17.50
N GLU A 17 -21.78 -8.85 16.69
CA GLU A 17 -20.39 -8.41 16.83
C GLU A 17 -19.84 -8.05 15.45
N ASN A 18 -19.22 -6.88 15.35
CA ASN A 18 -18.42 -6.49 14.21
C ASN A 18 -16.94 -6.49 14.61
N PRO A 19 -16.16 -7.50 14.19
CA PRO A 19 -14.74 -7.59 14.57
C PRO A 19 -13.89 -6.42 14.06
N GLN A 20 -14.32 -5.74 13.00
CA GLN A 20 -13.52 -4.67 12.40
C GLN A 20 -13.57 -3.36 13.19
N ASN A 21 -14.69 -3.05 13.81
CA ASN A 21 -14.86 -1.83 14.62
C ASN A 21 -15.18 -2.10 16.07
N LEU A 22 -15.12 -3.37 16.49
CA LEU A 22 -15.42 -3.85 17.86
C LEU A 22 -16.83 -3.47 18.33
N TYR A 23 -17.74 -3.09 17.43
CA TYR A 23 -19.11 -2.77 17.78
C TYR A 23 -19.87 -4.03 18.10
N LYS A 24 -20.49 -4.06 19.29
CA LYS A 24 -21.29 -5.20 19.73
C LYS A 24 -22.68 -4.74 20.16
N VAL A 25 -23.63 -5.63 19.99
CA VAL A 25 -24.98 -5.53 20.58
C VAL A 25 -25.10 -6.67 21.56
N LEU A 26 -25.24 -6.33 22.83
CA LEU A 26 -25.18 -7.23 23.95
C LEU A 26 -26.57 -7.33 24.61
N ARG A 27 -26.89 -8.51 25.11
CA ARG A 27 -27.90 -8.68 26.12
C ARG A 27 -27.25 -8.67 27.49
N VAL A 28 -27.59 -7.71 28.30
CA VAL A 28 -27.03 -7.52 29.63
C VAL A 28 -28.13 -7.69 30.66
N LYS A 29 -27.92 -8.58 31.62
CA LYS A 29 -28.76 -8.75 32.80
C LYS A 29 -28.45 -7.65 33.80
N VAL A 30 -29.42 -6.84 34.15
CA VAL A 30 -29.25 -5.70 35.07
C VAL A 30 -29.03 -6.19 36.49
N LEU A 31 -27.94 -5.77 37.12
CA LEU A 31 -27.64 -6.06 38.51
C LEU A 31 -27.89 -4.83 39.39
N GLU A 32 -27.52 -3.63 38.93
CA GLU A 32 -27.65 -2.36 39.61
C GLU A 32 -27.72 -1.23 38.57
N THR A 33 -28.55 -0.24 38.79
CA THR A 33 -28.64 0.98 37.99
C THR A 33 -29.02 2.18 38.85
N ASP A 34 -28.56 3.36 38.51
CA ASP A 34 -28.89 4.63 39.17
C ASP A 34 -30.02 5.39 38.45
N ASN A 35 -30.68 4.76 37.45
CA ASN A 35 -31.69 5.43 36.63
C ASN A 35 -33.00 4.62 36.50
N ASP A 36 -34.11 5.25 36.83
CA ASP A 36 -35.46 4.68 36.78
C ASP A 36 -35.95 4.37 35.34
N LEU A 37 -35.26 4.85 34.28
CA LEU A 37 -35.62 4.54 32.90
C LEU A 37 -35.24 3.09 32.49
N ILE A 38 -34.41 2.42 33.30
CA ILE A 38 -34.05 1.01 33.08
C ILE A 38 -34.78 0.18 34.12
N SER A 39 -36.01 -0.22 33.78
CA SER A 39 -36.92 -0.97 34.70
C SER A 39 -37.00 -2.45 34.41
N GLU A 40 -36.35 -2.94 33.35
CA GLU A 40 -36.39 -4.34 32.93
C GLU A 40 -35.20 -5.11 33.53
N ASP A 41 -35.39 -6.41 33.78
CA ASP A 41 -34.32 -7.32 34.24
C ASP A 41 -33.19 -7.46 33.23
N TYR A 42 -33.44 -7.11 31.96
CA TYR A 42 -32.48 -7.19 30.83
C TYR A 42 -32.50 -5.91 30.01
N VAL A 43 -31.37 -5.46 29.61
CA VAL A 43 -31.21 -4.30 28.71
C VAL A 43 -30.32 -4.67 27.50
N THR A 44 -30.71 -4.13 26.34
CA THR A 44 -29.83 -4.24 25.14
C THR A 44 -28.79 -3.14 25.17
N CYS A 45 -27.54 -3.49 25.45
CA CYS A 45 -26.41 -2.58 25.41
C CYS A 45 -25.77 -2.57 24.01
N THR A 46 -25.50 -1.38 23.50
CA THR A 46 -24.83 -1.17 22.21
C THR A 46 -23.62 -0.29 22.40
N GLY A 47 -22.53 -0.61 21.71
CA GLY A 47 -21.30 0.17 21.84
C GLY A 47 -20.10 -0.53 21.25
N GLN A 48 -18.93 0.05 21.44
CA GLN A 48 -17.66 -0.53 21.01
C GLN A 48 -16.97 -1.16 22.22
N PHE A 49 -16.72 -2.48 22.13
CA PHE A 49 -16.19 -3.25 23.25
C PHE A 49 -14.97 -4.06 22.77
N ALA A 50 -13.78 -3.75 23.28
CA ALA A 50 -12.53 -4.40 22.89
C ALA A 50 -12.48 -5.88 23.31
N ALA A 51 -12.80 -6.15 24.56
CA ALA A 51 -12.93 -7.50 25.08
C ALA A 51 -14.12 -7.58 26.03
N LEU A 52 -15.02 -8.51 25.79
CA LEU A 52 -16.13 -8.82 26.70
C LEU A 52 -16.22 -10.35 26.83
N HIS A 53 -16.58 -10.78 28.02
CA HIS A 53 -16.77 -12.18 28.32
C HIS A 53 -18.21 -12.41 28.76
N LEU A 54 -18.80 -13.51 28.31
CA LEU A 54 -20.11 -13.97 28.77
C LEU A 54 -20.05 -14.28 30.27
N ASP A 55 -21.19 -14.15 30.92
CA ASP A 55 -21.36 -14.43 32.34
C ASP A 55 -20.40 -13.63 33.25
N THR A 56 -20.03 -12.42 32.81
CA THR A 56 -19.15 -11.50 33.54
C THR A 56 -19.86 -10.18 33.76
N ALA A 57 -19.77 -9.64 34.99
CA ALA A 57 -20.35 -8.36 35.33
C ALA A 57 -19.45 -7.19 34.89
N TYR A 58 -20.07 -6.22 34.26
CA TYR A 58 -19.43 -4.97 33.83
C TYR A 58 -20.24 -3.78 34.33
N GLU A 59 -19.53 -2.71 34.62
CA GLU A 59 -20.09 -1.41 34.89
C GLU A 59 -20.06 -0.62 33.59
N PHE A 60 -21.25 -0.27 33.09
CA PHE A 60 -21.42 0.45 31.83
C PHE A 60 -21.87 1.89 32.14
N TYR A 61 -21.30 2.83 31.39
CA TYR A 61 -21.70 4.24 31.40
C TYR A 61 -22.20 4.62 30.01
N GLY A 62 -23.38 5.24 29.93
CA GLY A 62 -23.97 5.56 28.64
C GLY A 62 -25.27 6.34 28.74
N GLN A 63 -26.07 6.25 27.71
CA GLN A 63 -27.37 6.91 27.61
C GLN A 63 -28.42 5.97 27.04
N VAL A 64 -29.67 6.11 27.47
CA VAL A 64 -30.77 5.39 26.83
C VAL A 64 -31.12 6.06 25.50
N THR A 65 -31.12 5.29 24.44
CA THR A 65 -31.46 5.73 23.08
C THR A 65 -32.56 4.86 22.51
N VAL A 66 -33.40 5.43 21.65
CA VAL A 66 -34.50 4.69 21.01
C VAL A 66 -34.12 4.42 19.56
N HIS A 67 -33.86 3.16 19.26
CA HIS A 67 -33.57 2.76 17.88
C HIS A 67 -34.90 2.57 17.12
N PRO A 68 -35.08 3.15 15.89
CA PRO A 68 -36.34 3.10 15.15
C PRO A 68 -36.92 1.71 14.91
N ARG A 69 -36.08 0.68 14.89
CA ARG A 69 -36.44 -0.70 14.57
C ARG A 69 -36.38 -1.66 15.78
N TYR A 70 -35.45 -1.40 16.72
CA TYR A 70 -35.14 -2.33 17.82
C TYR A 70 -35.53 -1.81 19.19
N GLY A 71 -36.23 -0.67 19.26
CA GLY A 71 -36.74 -0.11 20.52
C GLY A 71 -35.63 0.54 21.37
N GLU A 72 -35.84 0.52 22.68
CA GLU A 72 -34.94 1.13 23.64
C GLU A 72 -33.62 0.33 23.75
N GLN A 73 -32.50 1.05 23.73
CA GLN A 73 -31.18 0.52 23.84
C GLN A 73 -30.32 1.41 24.73
N PHE A 74 -29.38 0.83 25.45
CA PHE A 74 -28.39 1.56 26.23
C PHE A 74 -27.11 1.72 25.41
N ALA A 75 -26.89 2.92 24.88
CA ALA A 75 -25.70 3.26 24.11
C ALA A 75 -24.52 3.50 25.09
N VAL A 76 -23.62 2.54 25.15
CA VAL A 76 -22.47 2.53 26.04
C VAL A 76 -21.36 3.40 25.45
N SER A 77 -20.91 4.38 26.23
CA SER A 77 -19.75 5.22 25.90
C SER A 77 -18.47 4.75 26.57
N ARG A 78 -18.59 4.12 27.75
CA ARG A 78 -17.48 3.59 28.53
C ARG A 78 -17.95 2.36 29.30
N TYR A 79 -17.05 1.41 29.54
CA TYR A 79 -17.32 0.24 30.39
C TYR A 79 -16.06 -0.17 31.14
N GLN A 80 -16.24 -0.84 32.25
CA GLN A 80 -15.16 -1.47 33.01
C GLN A 80 -15.65 -2.77 33.62
N GLN A 81 -14.78 -3.76 33.77
CA GLN A 81 -15.13 -5.01 34.41
C GLN A 81 -15.28 -4.78 35.92
N VAL A 82 -16.36 -5.26 36.50
CA VAL A 82 -16.53 -5.24 37.95
C VAL A 82 -15.95 -6.53 38.54
N ALA A 83 -15.15 -6.42 39.57
CA ALA A 83 -14.68 -7.58 40.30
C ALA A 83 -15.90 -8.37 40.81
N PRO A 84 -15.90 -9.72 40.72
CA PRO A 84 -17.03 -10.52 41.20
C PRO A 84 -17.33 -10.23 42.67
N THR A 85 -18.55 -9.79 42.93
CA THR A 85 -19.01 -9.46 44.29
C THR A 85 -19.55 -10.64 45.07
N SER A 86 -19.60 -11.83 44.45
CA SER A 86 -20.05 -13.08 45.09
C SER A 86 -18.97 -14.16 45.01
N GLU A 87 -18.93 -15.04 46.01
CA GLU A 87 -18.00 -16.18 46.03
C GLU A 87 -18.19 -17.10 44.82
N ALA A 88 -19.43 -17.34 44.40
CA ALA A 88 -19.74 -18.14 43.21
C ALA A 88 -19.22 -17.52 41.93
N GLY A 89 -19.41 -16.20 41.75
CA GLY A 89 -18.90 -15.45 40.58
C GLY A 89 -17.38 -15.43 40.52
N LEU A 90 -16.72 -15.30 41.71
CA LEU A 90 -15.27 -15.33 41.81
C LEU A 90 -14.68 -16.73 41.47
N VAL A 91 -15.37 -17.79 41.89
CA VAL A 91 -15.02 -19.17 41.50
C VAL A 91 -15.15 -19.39 40.00
N GLU A 92 -16.21 -18.90 39.41
CA GLU A 92 -16.46 -19.00 37.97
C GLU A 92 -15.42 -18.23 37.18
N PHE A 93 -15.11 -16.99 37.57
CA PHE A 93 -14.05 -16.16 36.98
C PHE A 93 -12.69 -16.87 37.05
N LEU A 94 -12.23 -17.32 38.23
CA LEU A 94 -10.93 -17.99 38.40
C LEU A 94 -10.85 -19.38 37.72
N SER A 95 -11.99 -20.02 37.42
CA SER A 95 -12.05 -21.33 36.73
C SER A 95 -12.26 -21.17 35.19
N SER A 96 -12.35 -19.94 34.68
CA SER A 96 -12.54 -19.70 33.27
C SER A 96 -11.34 -20.17 32.41
N ALA A 97 -11.53 -20.29 31.09
CA ALA A 97 -10.50 -20.74 30.14
C ALA A 97 -9.23 -19.86 30.14
N ARG A 98 -9.30 -18.66 30.70
CA ARG A 98 -8.17 -17.74 30.87
C ARG A 98 -7.10 -18.25 31.80
N PHE A 99 -7.47 -18.96 32.84
CA PHE A 99 -6.55 -19.45 33.86
C PHE A 99 -6.24 -20.92 33.63
N THR A 100 -5.36 -21.16 32.67
CA THR A 100 -4.99 -22.53 32.25
C THR A 100 -4.54 -23.37 33.44
N GLY A 101 -5.26 -24.46 33.68
CA GLY A 101 -4.96 -25.43 34.78
C GLY A 101 -5.61 -25.10 36.12
N ILE A 102 -6.44 -24.02 36.20
CA ILE A 102 -7.27 -23.73 37.37
C ILE A 102 -8.70 -24.15 37.07
N GLY A 103 -9.08 -25.35 37.54
CA GLY A 103 -10.47 -25.81 37.43
C GLY A 103 -11.32 -25.38 38.62
N LYS A 104 -12.67 -25.52 38.50
CA LYS A 104 -13.65 -25.12 39.54
C LYS A 104 -13.26 -25.53 40.96
N THR A 105 -12.71 -26.73 41.16
CA THR A 105 -12.31 -27.22 42.50
C THR A 105 -11.11 -26.44 43.09
N LEU A 106 -10.16 -26.01 42.25
CA LEU A 106 -9.02 -25.20 42.70
C LEU A 106 -9.46 -23.75 42.93
N ALA A 107 -10.29 -23.19 42.01
CA ALA A 107 -10.88 -21.87 42.15
C ALA A 107 -11.69 -21.75 43.46
N GLN A 108 -12.55 -22.72 43.76
CA GLN A 108 -13.28 -22.78 45.02
C GLN A 108 -12.33 -22.76 46.24
N ARG A 109 -11.25 -23.53 46.24
CA ARG A 109 -10.29 -23.53 47.36
C ARG A 109 -9.56 -22.21 47.51
N ILE A 110 -9.30 -21.48 46.40
CA ILE A 110 -8.70 -20.16 46.45
C ILE A 110 -9.67 -19.18 47.09
N VAL A 111 -10.96 -19.22 46.73
CA VAL A 111 -12.01 -18.34 47.26
C VAL A 111 -12.31 -18.70 48.72
N ASP A 112 -12.40 -20.00 49.08
CA ASP A 112 -12.57 -20.45 50.46
C ASP A 112 -11.44 -19.97 51.39
N GLN A 113 -10.19 -19.85 50.86
CA GLN A 113 -9.01 -19.49 51.65
C GLN A 113 -8.76 -17.98 51.72
N LEU A 114 -9.04 -17.25 50.62
CA LEU A 114 -8.69 -15.83 50.46
C LEU A 114 -9.92 -14.90 50.49
N GLY A 115 -11.14 -15.47 50.42
CA GLY A 115 -12.39 -14.71 50.43
C GLY A 115 -12.64 -13.93 49.13
N LEU A 116 -13.57 -12.96 49.21
CA LEU A 116 -13.93 -12.12 48.08
C LEU A 116 -12.81 -11.18 47.62
N GLU A 117 -11.85 -10.87 48.49
CA GLU A 117 -10.70 -10.04 48.15
C GLU A 117 -9.53 -10.84 47.53
N ALA A 118 -9.77 -12.10 47.12
CA ALA A 118 -8.72 -12.99 46.63
C ALA A 118 -7.92 -12.39 45.47
N ILE A 119 -8.56 -11.68 44.51
CA ILE A 119 -7.90 -11.03 43.38
C ILE A 119 -6.92 -9.98 43.87
N ASP A 120 -7.37 -9.06 44.74
CA ASP A 120 -6.54 -7.97 45.23
C ASP A 120 -5.39 -8.47 46.10
N LEU A 121 -5.64 -9.49 46.93
CA LEU A 121 -4.60 -10.15 47.74
C LEU A 121 -3.54 -10.82 46.85
N ILE A 122 -3.94 -11.54 45.79
CA ILE A 122 -3.01 -12.19 44.85
C ILE A 122 -2.19 -11.16 44.08
N LEU A 123 -2.79 -10.00 43.71
CA LEU A 123 -2.09 -8.93 43.00
C LEU A 123 -1.09 -8.19 43.90
N GLN A 124 -1.44 -7.98 45.18
CA GLN A 124 -0.55 -7.35 46.15
C GLN A 124 0.59 -8.29 46.58
N ASP A 125 0.28 -9.53 46.95
CA ASP A 125 1.24 -10.53 47.34
C ASP A 125 0.90 -11.90 46.79
N PRO A 126 1.50 -12.34 45.63
CA PRO A 126 1.28 -13.68 45.07
C PRO A 126 1.63 -14.84 46.01
N ASP A 127 2.41 -14.57 47.07
CA ASP A 127 2.79 -15.59 48.04
C ASP A 127 1.63 -16.01 48.93
N CYS A 128 0.53 -15.24 48.99
CA CYS A 128 -0.71 -15.66 49.65
C CYS A 128 -1.27 -16.99 49.11
N LEU A 129 -1.01 -17.28 47.80
CA LEU A 129 -1.38 -18.53 47.16
C LEU A 129 -0.63 -19.76 47.70
N LYS A 130 0.41 -19.59 48.51
CA LYS A 130 1.14 -20.73 49.13
C LYS A 130 0.29 -21.44 50.15
N SER A 131 -0.70 -20.78 50.76
CA SER A 131 -1.64 -21.36 51.72
C SER A 131 -2.70 -22.28 51.09
N VAL A 132 -2.92 -22.19 49.77
CA VAL A 132 -3.97 -22.93 49.05
C VAL A 132 -3.51 -24.35 48.70
N LYS A 133 -4.16 -25.35 49.28
CA LYS A 133 -3.84 -26.77 49.06
C LYS A 133 -4.12 -27.21 47.63
N GLY A 134 -3.11 -27.80 46.99
CA GLY A 134 -3.21 -28.39 45.64
C GLY A 134 -2.85 -27.41 44.52
N LEU A 135 -2.42 -26.19 44.80
CA LEU A 135 -1.94 -25.21 43.87
C LEU A 135 -0.40 -25.33 43.75
N THR A 136 0.08 -25.86 42.60
CA THR A 136 1.53 -26.01 42.33
C THR A 136 2.22 -24.65 42.15
N PRO A 137 3.55 -24.56 42.36
CA PRO A 137 4.30 -23.31 42.13
C PRO A 137 4.06 -22.71 40.74
N ASP A 138 4.05 -23.54 39.67
CA ASP A 138 3.82 -23.10 38.29
C ASP A 138 2.42 -22.50 38.10
N LYS A 139 1.39 -23.16 38.67
CA LYS A 139 0.01 -22.66 38.60
C LYS A 139 -0.18 -21.35 39.37
N ARG A 140 0.52 -21.17 40.50
CA ARG A 140 0.52 -19.91 41.27
C ARG A 140 1.10 -18.78 40.46
N GLN A 141 2.25 -19.05 39.81
CA GLN A 141 2.91 -18.06 38.96
C GLN A 141 2.06 -17.67 37.75
N VAL A 142 1.52 -18.68 37.06
CA VAL A 142 0.62 -18.45 35.90
C VAL A 142 -0.61 -17.65 36.32
N LEU A 143 -1.28 -18.02 37.43
CA LEU A 143 -2.46 -17.29 37.92
C LEU A 143 -2.16 -15.84 38.25
N ALA A 144 -1.10 -15.58 38.99
CA ALA A 144 -0.72 -14.22 39.38
C ALA A 144 -0.28 -13.38 38.15
N GLN A 145 0.42 -13.98 37.22
CA GLN A 145 0.86 -13.33 36.00
C GLN A 145 -0.33 -12.99 35.08
N THR A 146 -1.27 -13.91 34.91
CA THR A 146 -2.48 -13.73 34.11
C THR A 146 -3.37 -12.63 34.71
N LEU A 147 -3.57 -12.62 36.01
CA LEU A 147 -4.32 -11.53 36.70
C LEU A 147 -3.68 -10.16 36.48
N ARG A 148 -2.36 -10.05 36.62
CA ARG A 148 -1.63 -8.80 36.37
C ARG A 148 -1.74 -8.32 34.93
N GLN A 149 -1.62 -9.23 33.97
CA GLN A 149 -1.73 -8.91 32.53
C GLN A 149 -3.13 -8.37 32.18
N HIS A 150 -4.20 -8.99 32.71
CA HIS A 150 -5.57 -8.55 32.41
C HIS A 150 -5.88 -7.16 32.96
N GLN A 151 -5.54 -6.86 34.21
CA GLN A 151 -5.73 -5.52 34.78
C GLN A 151 -4.90 -4.46 34.03
N GLY A 152 -3.67 -4.80 33.64
CA GLY A 152 -2.81 -3.91 32.86
C GLY A 152 -3.43 -3.55 31.51
N THR A 153 -3.94 -4.54 30.80
CA THR A 153 -4.52 -4.35 29.45
C THR A 153 -5.79 -3.49 29.47
N GLU A 154 -6.73 -3.76 30.39
CA GLU A 154 -7.96 -2.98 30.51
C GLU A 154 -7.68 -1.52 30.84
N ARG A 155 -6.74 -1.25 31.73
CA ARG A 155 -6.30 0.11 32.07
C ARG A 155 -5.72 0.84 30.83
N ILE A 156 -4.94 0.13 30.01
CA ILE A 156 -4.36 0.69 28.79
C ILE A 156 -5.46 1.09 27.82
N PHE A 157 -6.43 0.20 27.52
CA PHE A 157 -7.52 0.50 26.60
C PHE A 157 -8.41 1.65 27.09
N LEU A 158 -8.65 1.70 28.39
CA LEU A 158 -9.45 2.75 29.00
C LEU A 158 -8.76 4.12 28.84
N GLN A 159 -7.47 4.19 29.14
CA GLN A 159 -6.67 5.41 29.00
C GLN A 159 -6.55 5.84 27.52
N LEU A 160 -6.36 4.90 26.59
CA LEU A 160 -6.35 5.19 25.16
C LEU A 160 -7.69 5.76 24.68
N THR A 161 -8.80 5.24 25.21
CA THR A 161 -10.14 5.76 24.91
C THR A 161 -10.34 7.17 25.46
N GLU A 162 -9.86 7.46 26.69
CA GLU A 162 -9.88 8.80 27.28
C GLU A 162 -9.03 9.79 26.46
N TRP A 163 -7.95 9.33 25.87
CA TRP A 163 -7.13 10.11 24.94
C TRP A 163 -7.74 10.23 23.53
N GLY A 164 -8.97 9.72 23.33
CA GLY A 164 -9.72 9.86 22.07
C GLY A 164 -9.32 8.89 20.96
N PHE A 165 -8.63 7.78 21.29
CA PHE A 165 -8.36 6.71 20.33
C PHE A 165 -9.54 5.74 20.28
N GLY A 166 -10.15 5.58 19.09
CA GLY A 166 -11.19 4.58 18.89
C GLY A 166 -10.65 3.14 19.06
N PRO A 167 -11.51 2.15 19.30
CA PRO A 167 -11.10 0.79 19.69
C PRO A 167 -10.15 0.11 18.70
N LYS A 168 -10.38 0.26 17.39
CA LYS A 168 -9.51 -0.30 16.33
C LYS A 168 -8.09 0.28 16.39
N LEU A 169 -7.99 1.59 16.63
CA LEU A 169 -6.71 2.27 16.74
C LEU A 169 -6.03 1.99 18.09
N ALA A 170 -6.81 1.92 19.17
CA ALA A 170 -6.33 1.52 20.48
C ALA A 170 -5.74 0.11 20.47
N ASP A 171 -6.37 -0.84 19.74
CA ASP A 171 -5.82 -2.17 19.55
C ASP A 171 -4.50 -2.15 18.79
N LYS A 172 -4.41 -1.42 17.65
CA LYS A 172 -3.14 -1.25 16.90
C LYS A 172 -2.03 -0.66 17.80
N ILE A 173 -2.35 0.36 18.60
CA ILE A 173 -1.39 0.98 19.54
C ILE A 173 -0.93 -0.05 20.57
N TYR A 174 -1.85 -0.80 21.17
CA TYR A 174 -1.50 -1.85 22.13
C TYR A 174 -0.68 -2.97 21.49
N GLN A 175 -1.02 -3.42 20.29
CA GLN A 175 -0.22 -4.44 19.57
C GLN A 175 1.22 -3.97 19.33
N THR A 176 1.42 -2.68 19.04
CA THR A 176 2.74 -2.08 18.79
C THR A 176 3.59 -1.95 20.06
N PHE A 177 3.01 -1.47 21.17
CA PHE A 177 3.78 -1.12 22.38
C PHE A 177 3.56 -2.08 23.55
N LYS A 178 2.54 -2.94 23.50
CA LYS A 178 2.17 -3.89 24.56
C LYS A 178 2.07 -3.22 25.93
N ASP A 179 2.71 -3.76 26.94
CA ASP A 179 2.65 -3.27 28.31
C ASP A 179 3.34 -1.90 28.51
N GLN A 180 4.17 -1.47 27.55
CA GLN A 180 4.83 -0.16 27.58
C GLN A 180 3.99 0.97 26.96
N THR A 181 2.76 0.68 26.51
CA THR A 181 1.91 1.62 25.80
C THR A 181 1.75 2.96 26.53
N LEU A 182 1.28 2.95 27.77
CA LEU A 182 1.05 4.19 28.52
C LEU A 182 2.34 4.94 28.80
N ALA A 183 3.38 4.25 29.28
CA ALA A 183 4.66 4.87 29.58
C ALA A 183 5.32 5.50 28.33
N THR A 184 5.21 4.85 27.17
CA THR A 184 5.72 5.38 25.91
C THR A 184 4.97 6.65 25.49
N ILE A 185 3.64 6.63 25.55
CA ILE A 185 2.81 7.78 25.15
C ILE A 185 2.95 8.97 26.13
N GLU A 186 2.97 8.72 27.42
CA GLU A 186 3.17 9.75 28.43
C GLU A 186 4.53 10.45 28.30
N ASN A 187 5.58 9.69 27.97
CA ASN A 187 6.92 10.26 27.75
C ASN A 187 7.07 10.94 26.39
N ASN A 188 6.52 10.31 25.34
CA ASN A 188 6.62 10.82 23.96
C ASN A 188 5.41 10.37 23.11
N PRO A 189 4.30 11.12 23.09
CA PRO A 189 3.12 10.81 22.28
C PRO A 189 3.41 10.79 20.76
N TYR A 190 4.47 11.48 20.32
CA TYR A 190 4.86 11.48 18.91
C TYR A 190 5.47 10.15 18.43
N ALA A 191 5.83 9.24 19.34
CA ALA A 191 6.21 7.88 18.95
C ALA A 191 5.10 7.15 18.19
N LEU A 192 3.83 7.56 18.41
CA LEU A 192 2.68 7.05 17.67
C LEU A 192 2.73 7.37 16.17
N VAL A 193 3.23 8.58 15.81
CA VAL A 193 3.26 9.06 14.41
C VAL A 193 4.16 8.18 13.53
N ALA A 194 5.30 7.75 14.08
CA ALA A 194 6.27 6.95 13.35
C ALA A 194 5.93 5.44 13.35
N LYS A 195 5.25 4.93 14.40
CA LYS A 195 5.12 3.48 14.64
C LYS A 195 3.70 2.93 14.49
N VAL A 196 2.67 3.78 14.47
CA VAL A 196 1.28 3.31 14.44
C VAL A 196 0.56 3.89 13.22
N GLU A 197 0.33 3.06 12.22
CA GLU A 197 -0.44 3.45 11.06
C GLU A 197 -1.86 3.93 11.45
N GLY A 198 -2.25 5.10 10.93
CA GLY A 198 -3.53 5.73 11.26
C GLY A 198 -3.48 6.78 12.38
N VAL A 199 -2.32 7.00 13.01
CA VAL A 199 -2.10 8.12 13.93
C VAL A 199 -1.34 9.23 13.21
N GLY A 200 -2.05 10.27 12.75
CA GLY A 200 -1.43 11.45 12.15
C GLY A 200 -0.86 12.43 13.18
N PHE A 201 0.03 13.34 12.71
CA PHE A 201 0.69 14.35 13.55
C PHE A 201 -0.30 15.18 14.39
N ASN A 202 -1.38 15.67 13.77
CA ASN A 202 -2.35 16.53 14.47
C ASN A 202 -2.96 15.84 15.70
N LYS A 203 -3.25 14.54 15.60
CA LYS A 203 -3.83 13.78 16.72
C LYS A 203 -2.82 13.55 17.84
N ALA A 204 -1.59 13.21 17.48
CA ALA A 204 -0.50 13.09 18.45
C ALA A 204 -0.14 14.43 19.09
N ASP A 205 -0.18 15.52 18.33
CA ASP A 205 0.12 16.87 18.80
C ASP A 205 -0.97 17.41 19.76
N ALA A 206 -2.25 17.13 19.49
CA ALA A 206 -3.35 17.45 20.41
C ALA A 206 -3.23 16.69 21.75
N LEU A 207 -2.84 15.40 21.69
CA LEU A 207 -2.56 14.63 22.89
C LEU A 207 -1.33 15.18 23.67
N ALA A 208 -0.27 15.52 22.95
CA ALA A 208 0.95 16.10 23.52
C ALA A 208 0.66 17.41 24.25
N GLU A 209 -0.23 18.24 23.71
CA GLU A 209 -0.68 19.48 24.37
C GLU A 209 -1.45 19.20 25.66
N GLN A 210 -2.33 18.21 25.68
CA GLN A 210 -3.03 17.76 26.90
C GLN A 210 -2.07 17.22 27.97
N LEU A 211 -0.97 16.57 27.54
CA LEU A 211 0.08 16.07 28.43
C LEU A 211 1.09 17.15 28.84
N GLY A 212 0.90 18.42 28.41
CA GLY A 212 1.73 19.55 28.80
C GLY A 212 3.07 19.67 28.09
N ILE A 213 3.21 19.04 26.90
CA ILE A 213 4.42 19.16 26.09
C ILE A 213 4.45 20.52 25.39
N GLU A 214 5.54 21.24 25.59
CA GLU A 214 5.77 22.59 25.07
C GLU A 214 5.74 22.63 23.53
N ALA A 215 5.33 23.80 23.01
CA ALA A 215 5.16 23.96 21.55
C ALA A 215 6.49 23.92 20.76
N ASP A 216 7.62 24.21 21.39
CA ASP A 216 8.98 24.16 20.86
C ASP A 216 9.79 22.93 21.33
N ALA A 217 9.12 21.97 21.99
CA ALA A 217 9.77 20.76 22.45
C ALA A 217 10.43 20.00 21.28
N VAL A 218 11.66 19.53 21.46
CA VAL A 218 12.45 18.85 20.43
C VAL A 218 11.71 17.64 19.87
N THR A 219 11.04 16.85 20.71
CA THR A 219 10.23 15.68 20.28
C THR A 219 9.12 16.08 19.31
N ARG A 220 8.48 17.26 19.55
CA ARG A 220 7.47 17.81 18.65
C ARG A 220 8.07 18.25 17.32
N LEU A 221 9.20 18.98 17.35
CA LEU A 221 9.89 19.45 16.15
C LEU A 221 10.34 18.29 15.28
N VAL A 222 10.93 17.25 15.88
CA VAL A 222 11.35 16.02 15.18
C VAL A 222 10.15 15.31 14.55
N ALA A 223 9.03 15.20 15.25
CA ALA A 223 7.82 14.59 14.69
C ALA A 223 7.22 15.40 13.53
N GLY A 224 7.28 16.73 13.60
CA GLY A 224 6.88 17.61 12.49
C GLY A 224 7.76 17.43 11.26
N LEU A 225 9.09 17.31 11.45
CA LEU A 225 10.04 17.00 10.39
C LEU A 225 9.78 15.62 9.76
N TYR A 226 9.61 14.59 10.58
CA TYR A 226 9.27 13.24 10.13
C TYR A 226 7.98 13.24 9.30
N THR A 227 6.93 13.91 9.80
CA THR A 227 5.66 14.04 9.09
C THR A 227 5.82 14.74 7.75
N ALA A 228 6.60 15.82 7.69
CA ALA A 228 6.85 16.56 6.44
C ALA A 228 7.56 15.68 5.39
N VAL A 229 8.56 14.88 5.78
CA VAL A 229 9.20 13.91 4.87
C VAL A 229 8.20 12.87 4.42
N SER A 230 7.44 12.28 5.35
CA SER A 230 6.45 11.24 5.06
C SER A 230 5.36 11.73 4.09
N GLU A 231 4.80 12.92 4.34
CA GLU A 231 3.79 13.51 3.44
C GLU A 231 4.32 13.74 2.02
N VAL A 232 5.55 14.23 1.88
CA VAL A 232 6.16 14.42 0.55
C VAL A 232 6.36 13.08 -0.13
N CYS A 233 6.95 12.10 0.55
CA CYS A 233 7.20 10.78 -0.03
C CYS A 233 5.92 10.09 -0.48
N LEU A 234 4.86 10.13 0.32
CA LEU A 234 3.58 9.50 -0.02
C LEU A 234 2.80 10.24 -1.11
N ARG A 235 2.87 11.60 -1.16
CA ARG A 235 2.11 12.39 -2.15
C ARG A 235 2.80 12.51 -3.50
N SER A 236 4.12 12.75 -3.52
CA SER A 236 4.88 12.94 -4.77
C SER A 236 5.55 11.66 -5.26
N GLY A 237 5.71 10.67 -4.38
CA GLY A 237 6.48 9.45 -4.64
C GLY A 237 7.99 9.68 -4.60
N ASP A 238 8.47 10.79 -4.02
CA ASP A 238 9.88 11.04 -3.77
C ASP A 238 10.41 10.08 -2.70
N THR A 239 11.69 9.72 -2.71
CA THR A 239 12.31 8.97 -1.63
C THR A 239 13.09 9.86 -0.67
N TYR A 240 13.34 11.12 -1.03
CA TYR A 240 13.98 12.11 -0.19
C TYR A 240 13.41 13.52 -0.37
N VAL A 241 13.66 14.39 0.60
CA VAL A 241 13.29 15.80 0.58
C VAL A 241 14.52 16.67 0.81
N GLN A 242 14.75 17.67 -0.01
CA GLN A 242 15.85 18.62 0.17
C GLN A 242 15.68 19.41 1.48
N ARG A 243 16.78 19.62 2.24
CA ARG A 243 16.79 20.28 3.56
C ARG A 243 16.01 21.60 3.61
N PRO A 244 16.20 22.59 2.70
CA PRO A 244 15.45 23.84 2.78
C PRO A 244 13.94 23.68 2.58
N ARG A 245 13.55 22.78 1.66
CA ARG A 245 12.13 22.45 1.42
C ARG A 245 11.52 21.76 2.63
N LEU A 246 12.26 20.85 3.25
CA LEU A 246 11.83 20.14 4.46
C LEU A 246 11.56 21.12 5.62
N LEU A 247 12.49 22.01 5.93
CA LEU A 247 12.33 22.99 7.00
C LEU A 247 11.07 23.85 6.76
N ALA A 248 10.90 24.38 5.54
CA ALA A 248 9.74 25.20 5.20
C ALA A 248 8.39 24.44 5.29
N LEU A 249 8.36 23.13 4.99
CA LEU A 249 7.15 22.30 5.11
C LEU A 249 6.87 21.94 6.56
N ALA A 250 7.88 21.56 7.33
CA ALA A 250 7.75 21.23 8.75
C ALA A 250 7.27 22.45 9.56
N THR A 251 7.81 23.65 9.29
CA THR A 251 7.31 24.90 9.90
C THR A 251 5.80 25.07 9.68
N LYS A 252 5.33 24.90 8.44
CA LYS A 252 3.90 25.00 8.12
C LYS A 252 3.03 23.99 8.87
N ILE A 253 3.50 22.73 9.01
CA ILE A 253 2.79 21.68 9.76
C ILE A 253 2.72 22.05 11.24
N LEU A 254 3.83 22.44 11.82
CA LEU A 254 3.95 22.78 13.23
C LEU A 254 3.13 24.02 13.61
N GLU A 255 3.23 25.09 12.84
CA GLU A 255 2.50 26.35 13.08
C GLU A 255 0.99 26.22 12.82
N ARG A 256 0.59 25.34 11.89
CA ARG A 256 -0.83 25.05 11.65
C ARG A 256 -1.47 24.27 12.80
N SER A 257 -0.73 23.36 13.41
CA SER A 257 -1.24 22.53 14.49
C SER A 257 -1.38 23.30 15.81
N ARG A 258 -0.42 24.17 16.12
CA ARG A 258 -0.50 25.09 17.28
C ARG A 258 -0.09 26.49 16.82
N SER A 259 -0.78 27.53 17.33
CA SER A 259 -0.51 28.95 17.03
C SER A 259 0.75 29.43 17.74
N PHE A 260 1.90 28.87 17.34
CA PHE A 260 3.22 29.17 17.90
C PHE A 260 4.24 29.32 16.77
N LEU A 261 5.00 30.41 16.72
CA LEU A 261 6.01 30.64 15.69
C LEU A 261 7.25 29.80 15.97
N ILE A 262 7.68 29.03 14.98
CA ILE A 262 8.87 28.17 15.08
C ILE A 262 10.09 28.91 14.52
N GLU A 263 11.11 29.04 15.32
CA GLU A 263 12.40 29.59 14.88
C GLU A 263 13.11 28.59 13.95
N GLU A 264 13.57 29.07 12.79
CA GLU A 264 14.22 28.22 11.78
C GLU A 264 15.48 27.55 12.30
N GLU A 265 16.28 28.28 13.12
CA GLU A 265 17.49 27.75 13.75
C GLU A 265 17.17 26.58 14.68
N ARG A 266 16.12 26.72 15.50
CA ARG A 266 15.68 25.68 16.42
C ARG A 266 15.20 24.43 15.69
N LEU A 267 14.49 24.61 14.58
CA LEU A 267 14.03 23.50 13.73
C LEU A 267 15.20 22.81 13.01
N ALA A 268 16.22 23.57 12.60
CA ALA A 268 17.42 23.02 12.00
C ALA A 268 18.25 22.20 13.01
N GLU A 269 18.37 22.66 14.26
CA GLU A 269 18.99 21.89 15.35
C GLU A 269 18.24 20.58 15.62
N ALA A 270 16.88 20.62 15.65
CA ALA A 270 16.06 19.44 15.82
C ALA A 270 16.23 18.44 14.66
N LEU A 271 16.42 18.91 13.41
CA LEU A 271 16.72 18.07 12.27
C LEU A 271 18.08 17.38 12.42
N ASP A 272 19.11 18.11 12.84
CA ASP A 272 20.45 17.54 13.03
C ASP A 272 20.43 16.48 14.14
N LEU A 273 19.66 16.71 15.21
CA LEU A 273 19.44 15.71 16.26
C LEU A 273 18.67 14.49 15.74
N ALA A 274 17.60 14.69 14.95
CA ALA A 274 16.83 13.60 14.34
C ALA A 274 17.70 12.70 13.43
N ILE A 275 18.67 13.28 12.74
CA ILE A 275 19.65 12.54 11.93
C ILE A 275 20.63 11.78 12.83
N LEU A 276 21.12 12.40 13.88
CA LEU A 276 22.04 11.78 14.84
C LEU A 276 21.40 10.58 15.55
N GLU A 277 20.12 10.68 15.92
CA GLU A 277 19.35 9.61 16.58
C GLU A 277 18.82 8.55 15.61
N GLY A 278 18.98 8.74 14.30
CA GLY A 278 18.50 7.80 13.27
C GLY A 278 16.97 7.84 13.03
N THR A 279 16.28 8.85 13.55
CA THR A 279 14.85 9.08 13.25
C THR A 279 14.65 9.52 11.80
N LEU A 280 15.62 10.23 11.25
CA LEU A 280 15.75 10.59 9.83
C LEU A 280 17.16 10.26 9.36
N TYR A 281 17.32 10.03 8.06
CA TYR A 281 18.62 9.78 7.43
C TYR A 281 18.95 10.89 6.44
N SER A 282 20.24 11.24 6.35
CA SER A 282 20.73 12.20 5.36
C SER A 282 21.63 11.49 4.36
N LEU A 283 21.36 11.68 3.09
CA LEU A 283 22.28 11.42 1.98
C LEU A 283 22.60 12.72 1.27
N ASP A 284 23.60 12.73 0.41
CA ASP A 284 24.12 13.93 -0.29
C ASP A 284 23.02 14.81 -0.88
N GLN A 285 21.95 14.21 -1.37
CA GLN A 285 20.84 14.90 -2.04
C GLN A 285 19.72 15.36 -1.11
N GLY A 286 19.56 14.80 0.07
CA GLY A 286 18.49 15.19 0.95
C GLY A 286 18.21 14.28 2.14
N ILE A 287 17.07 14.51 2.77
CA ILE A 287 16.63 13.86 4.00
C ILE A 287 15.59 12.79 3.67
N MET A 288 15.73 11.62 4.26
CA MET A 288 14.96 10.40 4.00
C MET A 288 14.31 9.83 5.26
N LEU A 289 13.20 9.13 5.07
CA LEU A 289 12.70 8.19 6.09
C LEU A 289 13.64 7.00 6.24
N PRO A 290 13.82 6.45 7.46
CA PRO A 290 14.67 5.27 7.70
C PRO A 290 14.28 4.09 6.79
N SER A 291 13.00 3.82 6.63
CA SER A 291 12.49 2.72 5.81
C SER A 291 12.88 2.86 4.33
N LEU A 292 12.87 4.07 3.78
CA LEU A 292 13.26 4.33 2.39
C LEU A 292 14.78 4.29 2.20
N TYR A 293 15.53 4.85 3.17
CA TYR A 293 16.99 4.77 3.17
C TYR A 293 17.47 3.31 3.15
N HIS A 294 16.98 2.52 4.10
CA HIS A 294 17.36 1.10 4.18
C HIS A 294 16.88 0.29 2.97
N ALA A 295 15.72 0.64 2.38
CA ALA A 295 15.23 -0.03 1.20
C ALA A 295 16.09 0.26 -0.05
N GLU A 296 16.44 1.53 -0.34
CA GLU A 296 17.33 1.86 -1.46
C GLU A 296 18.71 1.23 -1.27
N MET A 297 19.31 1.34 -0.08
CA MET A 297 20.60 0.72 0.23
C MET A 297 20.55 -0.80 0.16
N GLY A 298 19.44 -1.42 0.59
CA GLY A 298 19.19 -2.86 0.51
C GLY A 298 19.15 -3.35 -0.93
N ILE A 299 18.40 -2.66 -1.80
CA ILE A 299 18.34 -2.97 -3.24
C ILE A 299 19.73 -2.89 -3.87
N VAL A 300 20.45 -1.78 -3.64
CA VAL A 300 21.80 -1.57 -4.21
C VAL A 300 22.77 -2.66 -3.77
N ARG A 301 22.78 -2.97 -2.46
CA ARG A 301 23.65 -4.00 -1.90
C ARG A 301 23.33 -5.37 -2.51
N ARG A 302 22.07 -5.76 -2.53
CA ARG A 302 21.66 -7.09 -3.04
C ARG A 302 21.94 -7.25 -4.53
N ILE A 303 21.70 -6.22 -5.34
CA ILE A 303 22.03 -6.24 -6.77
C ILE A 303 23.56 -6.32 -6.95
N SER A 304 24.33 -5.57 -6.17
CA SER A 304 25.81 -5.62 -6.21
C SER A 304 26.32 -7.02 -5.87
N ASP A 305 25.85 -7.58 -4.75
CA ASP A 305 26.23 -8.93 -4.32
C ASP A 305 25.81 -9.98 -5.38
N PHE A 306 24.66 -9.80 -6.01
CA PHE A 306 24.12 -10.69 -7.03
C PHE A 306 25.02 -10.79 -8.27
N PHE A 307 25.62 -9.67 -8.69
CA PHE A 307 26.59 -9.67 -9.79
C PHE A 307 28.00 -10.19 -9.36
N GLN A 308 28.32 -10.11 -8.06
CA GLN A 308 29.61 -10.58 -7.56
C GLN A 308 29.68 -12.10 -7.36
N TYR A 309 28.54 -12.74 -6.99
CA TYR A 309 28.57 -14.15 -6.58
C TYR A 309 28.51 -15.15 -7.74
N GLU A 310 28.30 -14.75 -8.98
CA GLU A 310 28.30 -15.61 -10.21
C GLU A 310 27.72 -17.03 -10.02
N GLU A 311 26.70 -17.19 -9.14
CA GLU A 311 26.10 -18.51 -8.85
C GLU A 311 24.99 -18.90 -9.84
N VAL A 312 24.58 -17.97 -10.69
CA VAL A 312 23.54 -18.19 -11.70
C VAL A 312 24.15 -18.92 -12.90
N GLU A 313 23.53 -20.02 -13.31
CA GLU A 313 23.90 -20.71 -14.54
C GLU A 313 23.55 -19.84 -15.75
N THR A 314 24.56 -19.49 -16.55
CA THR A 314 24.41 -18.71 -17.78
C THR A 314 24.92 -19.51 -18.95
N PHE A 315 24.40 -19.22 -20.17
CA PHE A 315 24.71 -19.96 -21.39
C PHE A 315 25.47 -19.08 -22.36
N SER A 316 26.35 -19.72 -23.14
CA SER A 316 27.07 -19.02 -24.20
C SER A 316 26.09 -18.59 -25.31
N LYS A 317 26.45 -17.52 -26.03
CA LYS A 317 25.64 -17.00 -27.14
C LYS A 317 25.33 -18.07 -28.17
N THR A 318 26.32 -18.92 -28.52
CA THR A 318 26.19 -20.02 -29.50
C THR A 318 25.19 -21.08 -29.06
N GLU A 319 25.24 -21.50 -27.80
CA GLU A 319 24.29 -22.47 -27.24
C GLU A 319 22.84 -21.94 -27.30
N ILE A 320 22.66 -20.64 -27.02
CA ILE A 320 21.35 -19.98 -27.08
C ILE A 320 20.87 -19.89 -28.52
N GLU A 321 21.73 -19.41 -29.47
CA GLU A 321 21.38 -19.25 -30.89
C GLU A 321 20.98 -20.59 -31.54
N ASP A 322 21.63 -21.70 -31.20
CA ASP A 322 21.30 -23.04 -31.66
C ASP A 322 19.87 -23.49 -31.27
N LYS A 323 19.31 -22.92 -30.15
CA LYS A 323 17.97 -23.26 -29.66
C LYS A 323 16.87 -22.32 -30.17
N LEU A 324 17.22 -21.07 -30.63
CA LEU A 324 16.21 -20.08 -31.03
C LEU A 324 15.26 -20.54 -32.13
N ASP A 325 15.75 -21.28 -33.12
CA ASP A 325 14.90 -21.83 -34.20
C ASP A 325 13.99 -22.95 -33.70
N GLN A 326 14.39 -23.68 -32.67
CA GLN A 326 13.55 -24.66 -32.00
C GLN A 326 12.45 -23.94 -31.18
N VAL A 327 12.78 -22.85 -30.46
CA VAL A 327 11.80 -22.01 -29.76
C VAL A 327 10.75 -21.48 -30.72
N ALA A 328 11.14 -20.94 -31.88
CA ALA A 328 10.22 -20.44 -32.88
C ALA A 328 9.26 -21.51 -33.39
N ARG A 329 9.76 -22.74 -33.63
CA ARG A 329 8.93 -23.88 -34.06
C ARG A 329 7.94 -24.33 -32.98
N GLU A 330 8.38 -24.40 -31.70
CA GLU A 330 7.51 -24.88 -30.63
C GLU A 330 6.45 -23.86 -30.21
N THR A 331 6.81 -22.58 -30.24
CA THR A 331 5.85 -21.51 -29.90
C THR A 331 4.94 -21.12 -31.07
N GLY A 332 5.32 -21.46 -32.30
CA GLY A 332 4.65 -21.02 -33.52
C GLY A 332 4.83 -19.52 -33.82
N ILE A 333 5.85 -18.89 -33.24
CA ILE A 333 6.07 -17.45 -33.30
C ILE A 333 7.40 -17.15 -33.99
N ASP A 334 7.36 -16.26 -34.98
CA ASP A 334 8.57 -15.71 -35.62
C ASP A 334 9.06 -14.48 -34.85
N TYR A 335 10.12 -14.68 -34.04
CA TYR A 335 10.71 -13.61 -33.22
C TYR A 335 11.65 -12.74 -34.07
N ASP A 336 11.46 -11.43 -33.99
CA ASP A 336 12.37 -10.50 -34.70
C ASP A 336 13.74 -10.41 -34.01
N GLU A 337 14.66 -9.71 -34.68
CA GLU A 337 16.05 -9.57 -34.23
C GLU A 337 16.15 -8.97 -32.82
N THR A 338 15.32 -7.95 -32.48
CA THR A 338 15.33 -7.33 -31.15
C THR A 338 14.84 -8.29 -30.07
N GLN A 339 13.82 -9.09 -30.40
CA GLN A 339 13.30 -10.11 -29.48
C GLN A 339 14.28 -11.27 -29.30
N ARG A 340 14.95 -11.71 -30.39
CA ARG A 340 16.03 -12.72 -30.32
C ARG A 340 17.18 -12.21 -29.42
N GLN A 341 17.62 -10.98 -29.62
CA GLN A 341 18.62 -10.34 -28.76
C GLN A 341 18.17 -10.24 -27.30
N ALA A 342 16.88 -9.97 -27.01
CA ALA A 342 16.33 -9.98 -25.67
C ALA A 342 16.39 -11.38 -25.02
N MET A 343 16.11 -12.43 -25.78
CA MET A 343 16.23 -13.82 -25.31
C MET A 343 17.69 -14.17 -25.00
N ILE A 344 18.62 -13.77 -25.89
CA ILE A 344 20.04 -13.98 -25.69
C ILE A 344 20.50 -13.25 -24.41
N LEU A 345 20.19 -11.96 -24.28
CA LEU A 345 20.54 -11.16 -23.11
C LEU A 345 19.99 -11.78 -21.82
N ALA A 346 18.72 -12.21 -21.85
CA ALA A 346 18.05 -12.81 -20.70
C ALA A 346 18.76 -14.08 -20.23
N MET A 347 19.30 -14.92 -21.12
CA MET A 347 19.97 -16.17 -20.76
C MET A 347 21.47 -15.99 -20.46
N GLN A 348 22.08 -14.89 -20.89
CA GLN A 348 23.48 -14.58 -20.63
C GLN A 348 23.71 -13.79 -19.34
N SER A 349 22.68 -13.23 -18.74
CA SER A 349 22.81 -12.31 -17.59
C SER A 349 22.08 -12.86 -16.38
N PRO A 350 22.66 -12.77 -15.18
CA PRO A 350 21.96 -13.16 -13.96
C PRO A 350 20.73 -12.25 -13.67
N LEU A 351 20.84 -10.96 -14.02
CA LEU A 351 19.79 -9.98 -13.95
C LEU A 351 19.67 -9.25 -15.29
N SER A 352 18.47 -9.17 -15.85
CA SER A 352 18.20 -8.40 -17.06
C SER A 352 16.87 -7.63 -16.98
N VAL A 353 16.81 -6.51 -17.72
CA VAL A 353 15.60 -5.66 -17.80
C VAL A 353 15.13 -5.61 -19.24
N ILE A 354 13.82 -5.87 -19.44
CA ILE A 354 13.15 -5.78 -20.73
C ILE A 354 12.08 -4.69 -20.63
N THR A 355 12.23 -3.62 -21.41
CA THR A 355 11.26 -2.53 -21.44
C THR A 355 10.64 -2.38 -22.83
N GLY A 356 9.36 -2.05 -22.90
CA GLY A 356 8.68 -1.83 -24.18
C GLY A 356 7.27 -1.30 -24.00
N GLY A 357 6.80 -0.53 -24.97
CA GLY A 357 5.41 -0.01 -24.98
C GLY A 357 4.37 -1.08 -25.33
N PRO A 358 3.10 -0.69 -25.51
CA PRO A 358 2.04 -1.58 -25.94
C PRO A 358 2.31 -2.08 -27.37
N GLY A 359 1.89 -3.32 -27.64
CA GLY A 359 2.05 -3.92 -28.98
C GLY A 359 3.48 -4.30 -29.38
N THR A 360 4.47 -4.19 -28.46
CA THR A 360 5.86 -4.60 -28.73
C THR A 360 6.12 -6.09 -28.47
N GLY A 361 5.10 -6.84 -28.06
CA GLY A 361 5.20 -8.28 -27.88
C GLY A 361 5.92 -8.73 -26.62
N LYS A 362 5.90 -7.94 -25.52
CA LYS A 362 6.52 -8.32 -24.23
C LYS A 362 6.04 -9.68 -23.73
N THR A 363 4.74 -9.91 -23.68
CA THR A 363 4.17 -11.18 -23.19
C THR A 363 4.52 -12.36 -24.10
N THR A 364 4.54 -12.12 -25.41
CA THR A 364 4.99 -13.10 -26.41
C THR A 364 6.47 -13.47 -26.20
N LEU A 365 7.29 -12.47 -25.90
CA LEU A 365 8.71 -12.66 -25.61
C LEU A 365 8.92 -13.45 -24.31
N ILE A 366 8.14 -13.20 -23.26
CA ILE A 366 8.19 -13.99 -22.02
C ILE A 366 7.97 -15.47 -22.34
N ARG A 367 6.95 -15.81 -23.14
CA ARG A 367 6.71 -17.20 -23.56
C ARG A 367 7.92 -17.81 -24.30
N GLY A 368 8.57 -17.03 -25.17
CA GLY A 368 9.79 -17.44 -25.85
C GLY A 368 10.95 -17.71 -24.88
N ILE A 369 11.17 -16.81 -23.92
CA ILE A 369 12.20 -16.94 -22.88
C ILE A 369 11.97 -18.19 -22.03
N LEU A 370 10.75 -18.46 -21.61
CA LEU A 370 10.40 -19.65 -20.83
C LEU A 370 10.63 -20.95 -21.59
N THR A 371 10.27 -20.97 -22.89
CA THR A 371 10.54 -22.10 -23.78
C THR A 371 12.05 -22.30 -23.97
N LEU A 372 12.81 -21.21 -24.16
CA LEU A 372 14.27 -21.23 -24.31
C LEU A 372 14.94 -21.76 -23.05
N HIS A 373 14.57 -21.24 -21.87
CA HIS A 373 15.08 -21.71 -20.58
C HIS A 373 14.86 -23.22 -20.41
N ARG A 374 13.66 -23.70 -20.71
CA ARG A 374 13.34 -25.13 -20.67
C ARG A 374 14.24 -25.98 -21.61
N LEU A 375 14.46 -25.48 -22.82
CA LEU A 375 15.28 -26.18 -23.82
C LEU A 375 16.78 -26.21 -23.47
N LEU A 376 17.29 -25.13 -22.87
CA LEU A 376 18.68 -25.03 -22.44
C LEU A 376 18.98 -25.98 -21.29
N HIS A 377 18.08 -26.07 -20.31
CA HIS A 377 18.22 -26.98 -19.16
C HIS A 377 17.74 -28.42 -19.44
N GLY A 378 17.20 -28.71 -20.63
CA GLY A 378 16.75 -30.04 -21.01
C GLY A 378 15.51 -30.54 -20.26
N TYR A 379 14.68 -29.65 -19.74
CA TYR A 379 13.43 -30.03 -19.05
C TYR A 379 12.38 -30.56 -20.02
N PRO A 380 11.65 -31.65 -19.69
CA PRO A 380 10.59 -32.17 -20.52
C PRO A 380 9.41 -31.19 -20.63
N GLN A 381 8.66 -31.32 -21.72
CA GLN A 381 7.46 -30.53 -21.93
C GLN A 381 6.38 -31.02 -20.95
N GLY A 382 5.90 -30.16 -20.04
CA GLY A 382 4.86 -30.48 -19.05
C GLY A 382 5.30 -30.52 -17.60
N ASP A 383 6.61 -30.59 -17.27
CA ASP A 383 7.12 -30.57 -15.89
C ASP A 383 6.92 -29.24 -15.17
N VAL A 384 6.55 -28.20 -15.92
CA VAL A 384 6.41 -26.83 -15.38
C VAL A 384 5.05 -26.60 -14.73
N THR A 385 4.11 -27.56 -14.84
CA THR A 385 2.69 -27.35 -14.49
C THR A 385 2.23 -28.02 -13.20
N ASN A 386 3.14 -28.63 -12.41
CA ASN A 386 2.72 -29.21 -11.14
C ASN A 386 2.60 -28.13 -10.07
N PRO A 387 1.38 -27.73 -9.62
CA PRO A 387 1.19 -26.68 -8.63
C PRO A 387 1.69 -27.06 -7.21
N TYR A 388 2.08 -28.31 -6.99
CA TYR A 388 2.57 -28.82 -5.72
C TYR A 388 4.09 -29.07 -5.68
N GLN A 389 4.77 -28.93 -6.82
CA GLN A 389 6.23 -28.88 -6.88
C GLN A 389 6.62 -27.47 -7.30
N THR A 390 7.46 -26.81 -6.50
CA THR A 390 8.14 -25.58 -6.87
C THR A 390 8.88 -25.85 -8.18
N GLY A 391 8.27 -25.46 -9.30
CA GLY A 391 8.88 -25.60 -10.62
C GLY A 391 10.15 -24.75 -10.68
N PRO A 392 11.06 -25.02 -11.62
CA PRO A 392 12.28 -24.22 -11.76
C PRO A 392 11.98 -22.73 -12.11
N VAL A 393 10.75 -22.41 -12.51
CA VAL A 393 10.32 -21.09 -12.97
C VAL A 393 9.29 -20.48 -12.03
N LEU A 394 9.57 -19.24 -11.61
CA LEU A 394 8.69 -18.39 -10.81
C LEU A 394 8.18 -17.23 -11.67
N LEU A 395 6.86 -17.06 -11.72
CA LEU A 395 6.23 -15.94 -12.41
C LEU A 395 5.51 -15.03 -11.42
N ALA A 396 5.78 -13.73 -11.48
CA ALA A 396 5.19 -12.77 -10.58
C ALA A 396 4.79 -11.46 -11.26
N ALA A 397 3.80 -10.78 -10.68
CA ALA A 397 3.42 -9.43 -11.05
C ALA A 397 2.96 -8.64 -9.80
N PRO A 398 2.93 -7.30 -9.81
CA PRO A 398 2.50 -6.51 -8.67
C PRO A 398 0.99 -6.64 -8.35
N THR A 399 0.16 -7.01 -9.32
CA THR A 399 -1.30 -7.14 -9.17
C THR A 399 -1.79 -8.55 -9.51
N GLY A 400 -2.91 -8.97 -8.90
CA GLY A 400 -3.55 -10.27 -9.16
C GLY A 400 -3.93 -10.45 -10.63
N ARG A 401 -4.46 -9.38 -11.26
CA ARG A 401 -4.83 -9.41 -12.68
C ARG A 401 -3.64 -9.58 -13.62
N ALA A 402 -2.55 -8.87 -13.37
CA ALA A 402 -1.35 -9.03 -14.19
C ALA A 402 -0.77 -10.45 -14.04
N ALA A 403 -0.78 -11.00 -12.81
CA ALA A 403 -0.36 -12.37 -12.56
C ALA A 403 -1.26 -13.39 -13.28
N LYS A 404 -2.60 -13.24 -13.19
CA LYS A 404 -3.55 -14.10 -13.89
C LYS A 404 -3.36 -14.06 -15.40
N ARG A 405 -3.21 -12.86 -15.98
CA ARG A 405 -2.93 -12.69 -17.41
C ARG A 405 -1.63 -13.38 -17.83
N MET A 406 -0.57 -13.25 -17.00
CA MET A 406 0.70 -13.93 -17.23
C MET A 406 0.51 -15.45 -17.22
N GLN A 407 -0.24 -16.00 -16.27
CA GLN A 407 -0.60 -17.42 -16.21
C GLN A 407 -1.37 -17.88 -17.46
N GLU A 408 -2.40 -17.16 -17.88
CA GLU A 408 -3.20 -17.48 -19.07
C GLU A 408 -2.36 -17.50 -20.36
N MET A 409 -1.35 -16.64 -20.45
CA MET A 409 -0.50 -16.52 -21.64
C MET A 409 0.64 -17.54 -21.69
N THR A 410 1.07 -18.04 -20.53
CA THR A 410 2.24 -18.93 -20.40
C THR A 410 1.90 -20.36 -20.04
N ASP A 411 0.67 -20.60 -19.58
CA ASP A 411 0.19 -21.87 -18.99
C ASP A 411 1.02 -22.29 -17.74
N ILE A 412 1.74 -21.33 -17.11
CA ILE A 412 2.53 -21.54 -15.90
C ILE A 412 1.90 -20.76 -14.75
N PRO A 413 1.76 -21.36 -13.56
CA PRO A 413 1.23 -20.67 -12.39
C PRO A 413 1.98 -19.36 -12.10
N ALA A 414 1.24 -18.28 -11.94
CA ALA A 414 1.79 -16.97 -11.60
C ALA A 414 1.11 -16.40 -10.36
N SER A 415 1.82 -15.60 -9.57
CA SER A 415 1.27 -15.02 -8.35
C SER A 415 1.61 -13.55 -8.23
N THR A 416 0.98 -12.85 -7.26
CA THR A 416 1.44 -11.51 -6.92
C THR A 416 2.78 -11.57 -6.21
N ILE A 417 3.61 -10.51 -6.38
CA ILE A 417 4.90 -10.39 -5.67
C ILE A 417 4.67 -10.56 -4.15
N HIS A 418 3.67 -9.90 -3.57
CA HIS A 418 3.36 -10.01 -2.14
C HIS A 418 3.12 -11.46 -1.70
N ARG A 419 2.30 -12.19 -2.44
CA ARG A 419 2.03 -13.60 -2.14
C ARG A 419 3.28 -14.47 -2.29
N LEU A 420 4.07 -14.20 -3.35
CA LEU A 420 5.30 -14.95 -3.62
C LEU A 420 6.30 -14.86 -2.46
N ILE A 421 6.43 -13.68 -1.84
CA ILE A 421 7.35 -13.43 -0.73
C ILE A 421 6.73 -13.70 0.66
N GLY A 422 5.49 -14.21 0.72
CA GLY A 422 4.83 -14.54 1.99
C GLY A 422 4.20 -13.35 2.73
N PHE A 423 4.06 -12.18 2.10
CA PHE A 423 3.40 -11.02 2.71
C PHE A 423 1.88 -11.22 2.73
N ASN A 424 1.28 -11.23 3.92
CA ASN A 424 -0.15 -11.41 4.14
C ASN A 424 -0.75 -10.25 4.98
N ARG A 425 -2.05 -10.30 5.23
CA ARG A 425 -2.79 -9.25 5.95
C ARG A 425 -2.39 -9.10 7.42
N GLU A 426 -1.89 -10.15 8.03
CA GLU A 426 -1.45 -10.17 9.44
C GLU A 426 0.00 -9.71 9.59
N THR A 427 0.71 -9.59 8.46
CA THR A 427 2.11 -9.21 8.43
C THR A 427 2.24 -7.71 8.67
N THR A 428 2.97 -7.33 9.70
CA THR A 428 3.35 -5.93 9.93
C THR A 428 4.51 -5.56 9.01
N VAL A 429 4.48 -4.35 8.47
CA VAL A 429 5.56 -3.82 7.60
C VAL A 429 6.89 -3.77 8.34
N GLU A 430 6.85 -3.42 9.64
CA GLU A 430 8.03 -3.41 10.51
C GLU A 430 8.45 -4.83 10.87
N GLY A 431 9.70 -5.17 10.50
CA GLY A 431 10.27 -6.49 10.82
C GLY A 431 9.81 -7.62 9.91
N PHE A 432 9.19 -7.31 8.76
CA PHE A 432 8.83 -8.33 7.78
C PHE A 432 10.08 -9.03 7.24
N ASP A 433 10.14 -10.34 7.40
CA ASP A 433 11.17 -11.22 6.84
C ASP A 433 10.57 -12.03 5.70
N PRO A 434 10.91 -11.70 4.44
CA PRO A 434 10.34 -12.37 3.28
C PRO A 434 10.72 -13.84 3.21
N THR A 435 9.77 -14.68 2.80
CA THR A 435 10.02 -16.10 2.55
C THR A 435 11.04 -16.26 1.42
N PRO A 436 12.16 -16.98 1.65
CA PRO A 436 13.14 -17.26 0.60
C PRO A 436 12.51 -17.97 -0.60
N LEU A 437 12.86 -17.54 -1.80
CA LEU A 437 12.35 -18.11 -3.03
C LEU A 437 13.18 -19.35 -3.42
N GLU A 438 12.47 -20.38 -3.86
CA GLU A 438 13.07 -21.60 -4.43
C GLU A 438 12.76 -21.66 -5.92
N GLY A 439 13.78 -21.69 -6.78
CA GLY A 439 13.62 -21.71 -8.25
C GLY A 439 14.96 -21.44 -8.94
N GLN A 440 14.92 -21.39 -10.26
CA GLN A 440 16.08 -21.11 -11.11
C GLN A 440 15.88 -19.84 -11.94
N LEU A 441 14.65 -19.54 -12.31
CA LEU A 441 14.28 -18.36 -13.09
C LEU A 441 13.10 -17.64 -12.43
N LEU A 442 13.25 -16.35 -12.18
CA LEU A 442 12.16 -15.47 -11.79
C LEU A 442 11.89 -14.45 -12.89
N VAL A 443 10.65 -14.39 -13.37
CA VAL A 443 10.17 -13.35 -14.28
C VAL A 443 9.15 -12.49 -13.57
N VAL A 444 9.39 -11.18 -13.51
CA VAL A 444 8.47 -10.19 -12.93
C VAL A 444 7.97 -9.26 -14.01
N ASP A 445 6.67 -9.25 -14.28
CA ASP A 445 6.04 -8.33 -15.24
C ASP A 445 5.40 -7.11 -14.55
N GLU A 446 5.02 -6.10 -15.32
CA GLU A 446 4.44 -4.82 -14.87
C GLU A 446 5.30 -4.09 -13.81
N MET A 447 6.61 -4.13 -13.97
CA MET A 447 7.59 -3.55 -13.04
C MET A 447 7.43 -2.04 -12.80
N SER A 448 6.74 -1.32 -13.68
CA SER A 448 6.43 0.12 -13.48
C SER A 448 5.63 0.40 -12.21
N MET A 449 4.87 -0.59 -11.71
CA MET A 449 4.03 -0.49 -10.51
C MET A 449 4.75 -0.86 -9.20
N VAL A 450 6.01 -1.32 -9.26
CA VAL A 450 6.78 -1.77 -8.09
C VAL A 450 7.47 -0.57 -7.45
N ASP A 451 7.18 -0.32 -6.17
CA ASP A 451 7.82 0.73 -5.39
C ASP A 451 9.11 0.26 -4.70
N THR A 452 9.78 1.18 -4.02
CA THR A 452 11.06 0.93 -3.36
C THR A 452 10.98 -0.13 -2.25
N TRP A 453 9.92 -0.13 -1.45
CA TRP A 453 9.75 -1.10 -0.36
C TRP A 453 9.53 -2.50 -0.89
N LEU A 454 8.58 -2.65 -1.83
CA LEU A 454 8.26 -3.95 -2.43
C LEU A 454 9.46 -4.54 -3.18
N MET A 455 10.21 -3.70 -3.89
CA MET A 455 11.43 -4.14 -4.55
C MET A 455 12.50 -4.61 -3.57
N ASN A 456 12.68 -3.91 -2.45
CA ASN A 456 13.62 -4.33 -1.41
C ASN A 456 13.23 -5.69 -0.82
N TRP A 457 11.95 -5.89 -0.47
CA TRP A 457 11.47 -7.18 0.05
C TRP A 457 11.64 -8.31 -0.97
N LEU A 458 11.35 -8.04 -2.24
CA LEU A 458 11.57 -9.02 -3.30
C LEU A 458 13.05 -9.42 -3.38
N TRP A 459 13.99 -8.46 -3.35
CA TRP A 459 15.41 -8.74 -3.36
C TRP A 459 15.90 -9.50 -2.11
N MET A 460 15.28 -9.25 -0.95
CA MET A 460 15.58 -10.03 0.25
C MET A 460 15.18 -11.51 0.11
N ALA A 461 14.11 -11.79 -0.63
CA ALA A 461 13.62 -13.15 -0.88
C ALA A 461 14.41 -13.90 -1.97
N ILE A 462 15.02 -13.19 -2.93
CA ILE A 462 15.76 -13.81 -4.05
C ILE A 462 17.08 -14.40 -3.59
N GLY A 463 17.28 -15.69 -3.84
CA GLY A 463 18.57 -16.37 -3.66
C GLY A 463 19.54 -16.08 -4.81
N TYR A 464 20.86 -16.23 -4.57
CA TYR A 464 21.92 -15.90 -5.55
C TYR A 464 21.94 -16.84 -6.78
N ARG A 465 21.18 -17.94 -6.76
CA ARG A 465 21.10 -18.93 -7.87
C ARG A 465 19.91 -18.71 -8.80
N ILE A 466 19.04 -17.74 -8.49
CA ILE A 466 17.84 -17.49 -9.26
C ILE A 466 18.12 -16.42 -10.31
N GLN A 467 18.07 -16.76 -11.58
CA GLN A 467 18.12 -15.78 -12.66
C GLN A 467 16.89 -14.88 -12.63
N VAL A 468 17.07 -13.55 -12.80
CA VAL A 468 16.00 -12.56 -12.66
C VAL A 468 15.78 -11.78 -13.94
N ILE A 469 14.55 -11.77 -14.42
CA ILE A 469 14.12 -10.99 -15.59
C ILE A 469 13.00 -10.03 -15.17
N LEU A 470 13.26 -8.73 -15.29
CA LEU A 470 12.33 -7.67 -14.94
C LEU A 470 11.73 -7.09 -16.23
N VAL A 471 10.40 -7.18 -16.36
CA VAL A 471 9.68 -6.74 -17.56
C VAL A 471 8.72 -5.60 -17.23
N GLY A 472 8.60 -4.59 -18.10
CA GLY A 472 7.67 -3.49 -17.86
C GLY A 472 7.67 -2.43 -18.94
N ASP A 473 6.96 -1.34 -18.67
CA ASP A 473 6.91 -0.16 -19.53
C ASP A 473 7.21 1.10 -18.69
N LYS A 474 8.39 1.67 -18.89
CA LYS A 474 8.86 2.85 -18.13
C LYS A 474 8.03 4.13 -18.35
N HIS A 475 7.16 4.17 -19.36
CA HIS A 475 6.33 5.31 -19.69
C HIS A 475 4.91 5.23 -19.11
N GLN A 476 4.53 4.08 -18.56
CA GLN A 476 3.27 3.94 -17.81
C GLN A 476 3.33 4.67 -16.46
N LEU A 477 2.16 4.78 -15.82
CA LEU A 477 2.06 5.33 -14.48
C LEU A 477 3.05 4.60 -13.54
N PRO A 478 3.84 5.34 -12.76
CA PRO A 478 4.73 4.74 -11.77
C PRO A 478 3.94 4.13 -10.60
N SER A 479 4.66 3.46 -9.70
CA SER A 479 4.12 2.91 -8.45
C SER A 479 3.33 3.96 -7.64
N VAL A 480 2.36 3.52 -6.86
CA VAL A 480 1.65 4.39 -5.90
C VAL A 480 2.62 4.79 -4.78
N GLY A 481 3.37 3.84 -4.24
CA GLY A 481 4.39 4.08 -3.23
C GLY A 481 5.61 4.86 -3.75
N PRO A 482 6.51 5.29 -2.84
CA PRO A 482 7.70 6.05 -3.17
C PRO A 482 8.70 5.31 -4.05
N GLY A 483 9.41 6.06 -4.87
CA GLY A 483 10.43 5.57 -5.79
C GLY A 483 9.96 5.44 -7.23
N LYS A 484 10.92 5.24 -8.13
CA LYS A 484 10.73 4.95 -9.56
C LYS A 484 11.69 3.83 -9.99
N VAL A 485 11.68 2.76 -9.21
CA VAL A 485 12.69 1.68 -9.24
C VAL A 485 12.97 1.18 -10.66
N PHE A 486 11.93 0.86 -11.44
CA PHE A 486 12.10 0.35 -12.79
C PHE A 486 12.83 1.35 -13.71
N SER A 487 12.47 2.63 -13.62
CA SER A 487 13.18 3.68 -14.36
C SER A 487 14.61 3.87 -13.87
N ASP A 488 14.85 3.83 -12.54
CA ASP A 488 16.18 3.98 -11.96
C ASP A 488 17.12 2.84 -12.38
N LEU A 489 16.63 1.59 -12.41
CA LEU A 489 17.39 0.44 -12.92
C LEU A 489 17.81 0.65 -14.38
N ILE A 490 16.88 1.08 -15.25
CA ILE A 490 17.14 1.33 -16.67
C ILE A 490 18.11 2.51 -16.84
N GLU A 491 17.84 3.62 -16.15
CA GLU A 491 18.60 4.87 -16.29
C GLU A 491 19.97 4.82 -15.63
N SER A 492 20.21 3.87 -14.73
CA SER A 492 21.53 3.62 -14.15
C SER A 492 22.56 3.23 -15.22
N GLY A 493 22.10 2.55 -16.28
CA GLY A 493 22.95 2.08 -17.36
C GLY A 493 23.92 0.94 -16.98
N VAL A 494 23.83 0.46 -15.73
CA VAL A 494 24.71 -0.63 -15.22
C VAL A 494 24.03 -1.99 -15.24
N ILE A 495 22.70 -2.03 -15.38
CA ILE A 495 21.92 -3.27 -15.49
C ILE A 495 21.71 -3.59 -16.99
N PRO A 496 22.02 -4.83 -17.46
CA PRO A 496 21.74 -5.27 -18.79
C PRO A 496 20.28 -5.03 -19.18
N THR A 497 20.06 -4.14 -20.15
CA THR A 497 18.71 -3.66 -20.50
C THR A 497 18.50 -3.69 -21.99
N ILE A 498 17.34 -4.19 -22.43
CA ILE A 498 16.90 -4.12 -23.83
C ILE A 498 15.55 -3.41 -23.95
N SER A 499 15.44 -2.53 -24.96
CA SER A 499 14.23 -1.79 -25.26
C SER A 499 13.56 -2.33 -26.53
N LEU A 500 12.34 -2.87 -26.40
CA LEU A 500 11.53 -3.30 -27.52
C LEU A 500 10.86 -2.08 -28.14
N THR A 501 11.29 -1.69 -29.34
CA THR A 501 10.79 -0.50 -30.04
C THR A 501 9.92 -0.83 -31.23
N LYS A 502 10.03 -2.06 -31.76
CA LYS A 502 9.27 -2.49 -32.96
C LYS A 502 7.82 -2.78 -32.59
N ILE A 503 6.91 -2.18 -33.33
CA ILE A 503 5.49 -2.41 -33.26
C ILE A 503 5.13 -3.46 -34.31
N TYR A 504 4.43 -4.53 -33.91
CA TYR A 504 4.10 -5.62 -34.85
C TYR A 504 2.99 -5.24 -35.83
N ARG A 505 2.96 -5.95 -36.97
CA ARG A 505 2.14 -5.62 -38.12
C ARG A 505 0.64 -5.42 -37.85
N GLN A 506 0.04 -6.21 -36.98
CA GLN A 506 -1.34 -6.01 -36.53
C GLN A 506 -1.55 -4.73 -35.73
N ALA A 507 -0.47 -4.20 -35.11
CA ALA A 507 -0.47 -3.00 -34.32
C ALA A 507 0.02 -1.76 -35.12
N GLN A 508 0.68 -1.92 -36.27
CA GLN A 508 1.19 -0.82 -37.10
C GLN A 508 0.06 0.00 -37.73
N ASP A 509 -1.04 -0.63 -38.08
CA ASP A 509 -2.23 0.04 -38.64
C ASP A 509 -3.17 0.60 -37.56
N SER A 510 -2.92 0.31 -36.26
CA SER A 510 -3.73 0.81 -35.17
C SER A 510 -3.45 2.28 -34.87
N SER A 511 -4.47 3.12 -35.02
CA SER A 511 -4.37 4.53 -34.67
C SER A 511 -4.28 4.76 -33.16
N ILE A 512 -4.68 3.78 -32.33
CA ILE A 512 -4.53 3.77 -30.88
C ILE A 512 -3.05 3.69 -30.51
N ILE A 513 -2.32 2.76 -31.11
CA ILE A 513 -0.88 2.55 -30.83
C ILE A 513 -0.07 3.72 -31.36
N GLN A 514 -0.41 4.26 -32.54
CA GLN A 514 0.20 5.48 -33.06
C GLN A 514 -0.03 6.66 -32.13
N LEU A 515 -1.23 6.81 -31.57
CA LEU A 515 -1.55 7.84 -30.56
C LEU A 515 -0.69 7.65 -29.30
N ALA A 516 -0.62 6.43 -28.77
CA ALA A 516 0.20 6.14 -27.58
C ALA A 516 1.68 6.49 -27.82
N HIS A 517 2.21 6.17 -29.03
CA HIS A 517 3.59 6.51 -29.38
C HIS A 517 3.81 8.02 -29.45
N GLN A 518 2.87 8.78 -30.01
CA GLN A 518 2.95 10.24 -30.09
C GLN A 518 2.81 10.89 -28.71
N ILE A 519 1.91 10.40 -27.84
CA ILE A 519 1.80 10.85 -26.46
C ILE A 519 3.15 10.70 -25.75
N ARG A 520 3.82 9.57 -25.90
CA ARG A 520 5.17 9.33 -25.34
C ARG A 520 6.22 10.33 -25.81
N GLN A 521 6.03 10.92 -27.01
CA GLN A 521 6.91 11.96 -27.57
C GLN A 521 6.47 13.39 -27.18
N GLY A 522 5.48 13.55 -26.31
CA GLY A 522 4.94 14.85 -25.92
C GLY A 522 4.09 15.49 -27.02
N ARG A 523 3.46 14.70 -27.89
CA ARG A 523 2.71 15.21 -29.05
C ARG A 523 1.35 14.53 -29.18
N LEU A 524 0.41 15.25 -29.79
CA LEU A 524 -0.86 14.69 -30.28
C LEU A 524 -0.86 14.67 -31.81
N PRO A 525 -1.54 13.70 -32.45
CA PRO A 525 -1.70 13.67 -33.89
C PRO A 525 -2.54 14.85 -34.37
N GLN A 526 -2.21 15.41 -35.53
CA GLN A 526 -3.00 16.49 -36.16
C GLN A 526 -4.44 16.04 -36.46
N ASN A 527 -4.63 14.74 -36.72
CA ASN A 527 -5.92 14.10 -36.98
C ASN A 527 -6.58 13.54 -35.69
N LEU A 528 -6.27 14.10 -34.51
CA LEU A 528 -6.86 13.62 -33.23
C LEU A 528 -8.38 13.61 -33.27
N MET A 529 -8.97 14.67 -33.89
CA MET A 529 -10.42 14.87 -33.99
C MET A 529 -11.07 14.05 -35.09
N GLU A 530 -10.29 13.51 -36.01
CA GLU A 530 -10.80 12.71 -37.11
C GLU A 530 -11.13 11.30 -36.65
N ARG A 531 -12.24 10.76 -37.15
CA ARG A 531 -12.63 9.36 -36.89
C ARG A 531 -11.66 8.43 -37.60
N GLN A 532 -11.07 7.50 -36.84
CA GLN A 532 -10.23 6.42 -37.32
C GLN A 532 -10.97 5.08 -37.20
N PRO A 533 -10.52 4.00 -37.81
CA PRO A 533 -11.17 2.69 -37.71
C PRO A 533 -11.31 2.17 -36.28
N ASP A 534 -10.31 2.43 -35.43
CA ASP A 534 -10.19 1.93 -34.05
C ASP A 534 -10.24 3.07 -33.01
N ARG A 535 -10.35 4.33 -33.45
CA ARG A 535 -10.34 5.50 -32.54
C ARG A 535 -11.33 6.58 -33.01
N SER A 536 -12.01 7.19 -32.05
CA SER A 536 -12.84 8.37 -32.29
C SER A 536 -12.66 9.40 -31.16
N PHE A 537 -12.94 10.67 -31.49
CA PHE A 537 -12.95 11.76 -30.52
C PHE A 537 -14.31 12.47 -30.55
N ILE A 538 -14.91 12.70 -29.38
CA ILE A 538 -16.19 13.39 -29.24
C ILE A 538 -15.98 14.61 -28.35
N PRO A 539 -15.87 15.82 -28.95
CA PRO A 539 -15.66 17.06 -28.19
C PRO A 539 -16.90 17.43 -27.38
N CYS A 540 -16.71 17.71 -26.09
CA CYS A 540 -17.79 18.20 -25.23
C CYS A 540 -17.22 18.87 -23.97
N LYS A 541 -18.05 19.70 -23.33
CA LYS A 541 -17.70 20.35 -22.04
C LYS A 541 -18.02 19.43 -20.85
N THR A 542 -17.41 19.73 -19.70
CA THR A 542 -17.51 18.94 -18.45
C THR A 542 -18.94 18.49 -18.11
N GLN A 543 -19.92 19.39 -18.23
CA GLN A 543 -21.33 19.10 -17.92
C GLN A 543 -22.01 18.17 -18.92
N GLN A 544 -21.49 18.04 -20.14
CA GLN A 544 -22.03 17.21 -21.20
C GLN A 544 -21.45 15.79 -21.21
N VAL A 545 -20.34 15.56 -20.47
CA VAL A 545 -19.62 14.27 -20.49
C VAL A 545 -20.54 13.11 -20.14
N ALA A 546 -21.35 13.23 -19.10
CA ALA A 546 -22.27 12.16 -18.69
C ALA A 546 -23.24 11.79 -19.83
N GLN A 547 -23.84 12.78 -20.50
CA GLN A 547 -24.76 12.57 -21.62
C GLN A 547 -24.07 11.95 -22.84
N VAL A 548 -22.84 12.38 -23.14
CA VAL A 548 -22.06 11.80 -24.24
C VAL A 548 -21.68 10.36 -23.95
N VAL A 549 -21.21 10.08 -22.74
CA VAL A 549 -20.86 8.70 -22.29
C VAL A 549 -22.12 7.81 -22.35
N GLU A 550 -23.28 8.31 -21.91
CA GLU A 550 -24.56 7.59 -22.02
C GLU A 550 -24.90 7.18 -23.45
N GLN A 551 -24.78 8.12 -24.39
CA GLN A 551 -25.04 7.84 -25.81
C GLN A 551 -24.04 6.86 -26.41
N VAL A 552 -22.76 7.02 -26.12
CA VAL A 552 -21.69 6.13 -26.63
C VAL A 552 -21.90 4.70 -26.10
N VAL A 553 -22.15 4.56 -24.80
CA VAL A 553 -22.39 3.25 -24.18
C VAL A 553 -23.69 2.64 -24.69
N GLY A 554 -24.76 3.44 -24.84
CA GLY A 554 -26.02 2.97 -25.43
C GLY A 554 -25.83 2.40 -26.83
N HIS A 555 -25.06 3.08 -27.70
CA HIS A 555 -24.71 2.56 -29.00
C HIS A 555 -23.80 1.30 -28.95
N ALA A 556 -22.85 1.24 -28.02
CA ALA A 556 -21.99 0.08 -27.84
C ALA A 556 -22.82 -1.17 -27.43
N LEU A 557 -23.80 -1.01 -26.53
CA LEU A 557 -24.72 -2.07 -26.12
C LEU A 557 -25.50 -2.62 -27.31
N THR A 558 -26.02 -1.76 -28.23
CA THR A 558 -26.73 -2.21 -29.45
C THR A 558 -25.83 -2.98 -30.41
N ARG A 559 -24.50 -2.84 -30.29
CA ARG A 559 -23.48 -3.57 -31.08
C ARG A 559 -22.95 -4.81 -30.40
N GLY A 560 -23.50 -5.19 -29.25
CA GLY A 560 -23.14 -6.42 -28.54
C GLY A 560 -22.01 -6.28 -27.53
N PHE A 561 -21.51 -5.06 -27.26
CA PHE A 561 -20.61 -4.85 -26.13
C PHE A 561 -21.39 -4.98 -24.82
N ASP A 562 -20.72 -5.49 -23.79
CA ASP A 562 -21.26 -5.66 -22.44
C ASP A 562 -20.35 -5.00 -21.39
N ALA A 563 -20.69 -5.17 -20.12
CA ALA A 563 -19.91 -4.61 -19.03
C ALA A 563 -18.50 -5.24 -18.91
N ASN A 564 -18.24 -6.41 -19.47
CA ASN A 564 -16.92 -7.05 -19.42
C ASN A 564 -16.01 -6.56 -20.55
N THR A 565 -16.59 -6.28 -21.70
CA THR A 565 -15.89 -5.88 -22.93
C THR A 565 -15.72 -4.37 -23.07
N LEU A 566 -16.46 -3.57 -22.28
CA LEU A 566 -16.40 -2.12 -22.27
C LEU A 566 -15.98 -1.60 -20.89
N GLN A 567 -15.04 -0.66 -20.87
CA GLN A 567 -14.61 0.02 -19.66
C GLN A 567 -14.56 1.54 -19.85
N VAL A 568 -15.19 2.27 -18.94
CA VAL A 568 -15.00 3.73 -18.84
C VAL A 568 -13.87 3.99 -17.85
N LEU A 569 -12.91 4.86 -18.22
CA LEU A 569 -11.78 5.23 -17.39
C LEU A 569 -11.84 6.73 -17.08
N ALA A 570 -11.85 7.13 -15.83
CA ALA A 570 -11.81 8.54 -15.46
C ALA A 570 -10.71 8.83 -14.44
N PRO A 571 -10.09 10.03 -14.46
CA PRO A 571 -8.96 10.34 -13.58
C PRO A 571 -9.36 10.67 -12.14
N MET A 572 -10.63 11.03 -11.88
CA MET A 572 -11.09 11.53 -10.57
C MET A 572 -12.42 10.90 -10.14
N TYR A 573 -12.62 10.79 -8.82
CA TYR A 573 -13.84 10.23 -8.23
C TYR A 573 -15.00 11.22 -8.24
N LYS A 574 -14.77 12.47 -7.83
CA LYS A 574 -15.80 13.51 -7.65
C LYS A 574 -16.04 14.34 -8.91
N GLY A 575 -17.22 14.96 -8.98
CA GLY A 575 -17.62 15.86 -10.06
C GLY A 575 -18.54 15.20 -11.11
N PRO A 576 -19.12 16.00 -12.02
CA PRO A 576 -20.14 15.52 -12.97
C PRO A 576 -19.61 14.53 -14.01
N ALA A 577 -18.30 14.55 -14.29
CA ALA A 577 -17.62 13.58 -15.13
C ALA A 577 -16.76 12.59 -14.32
N GLY A 578 -16.94 12.54 -12.98
CA GLY A 578 -16.19 11.69 -12.07
C GLY A 578 -16.70 10.25 -12.01
N ILE A 579 -15.85 9.36 -11.46
CA ILE A 579 -16.11 7.92 -11.38
C ILE A 579 -17.43 7.62 -10.68
N THR A 580 -17.75 8.29 -9.58
CA THR A 580 -18.99 8.05 -8.81
C THR A 580 -20.22 8.34 -9.66
N ALA A 581 -20.29 9.53 -10.29
CA ALA A 581 -21.42 9.92 -11.12
C ALA A 581 -21.55 9.03 -12.37
N LEU A 582 -20.43 8.69 -13.01
CA LEU A 582 -20.42 7.82 -14.17
C LEU A 582 -20.81 6.37 -13.80
N ASN A 583 -20.40 5.85 -12.65
CA ASN A 583 -20.84 4.52 -12.20
C ASN A 583 -22.37 4.44 -11.97
N GLN A 584 -22.97 5.46 -11.35
CA GLN A 584 -24.41 5.52 -11.17
C GLN A 584 -25.16 5.55 -12.51
N LEU A 585 -24.68 6.37 -13.47
CA LEU A 585 -25.22 6.44 -14.82
C LEU A 585 -25.13 5.07 -15.53
N LEU A 586 -23.94 4.50 -15.53
CA LEU A 586 -23.62 3.26 -16.25
C LEU A 586 -24.34 2.05 -15.64
N GLN A 587 -24.51 2.00 -14.33
CA GLN A 587 -25.35 0.99 -13.68
C GLN A 587 -26.76 1.02 -14.23
N GLY A 588 -27.33 2.22 -14.46
CA GLY A 588 -28.66 2.37 -15.07
C GLY A 588 -28.74 1.82 -16.48
N LEU A 589 -27.65 1.87 -17.26
CA LEU A 589 -27.59 1.34 -18.63
C LEU A 589 -27.33 -0.16 -18.69
N PHE A 590 -26.32 -0.66 -17.97
CA PHE A 590 -25.92 -2.07 -18.00
C PHE A 590 -26.84 -2.96 -17.15
N ASN A 591 -27.32 -2.45 -16.04
CA ASN A 591 -28.11 -3.19 -15.06
C ASN A 591 -29.26 -2.34 -14.51
N PRO A 592 -30.27 -2.01 -15.34
CA PRO A 592 -31.39 -1.17 -14.94
C PRO A 592 -32.18 -1.78 -13.76
N PRO A 593 -32.79 -0.95 -12.90
CA PRO A 593 -33.61 -1.43 -11.80
C PRO A 593 -34.80 -2.22 -12.30
N SER A 594 -35.13 -3.31 -11.60
CA SER A 594 -36.29 -4.15 -11.92
C SER A 594 -36.90 -4.71 -10.62
N ARG A 595 -38.19 -4.85 -10.56
CA ARG A 595 -38.89 -5.50 -9.41
C ARG A 595 -38.45 -6.94 -9.15
N LYS A 596 -37.79 -7.59 -10.15
CA LYS A 596 -37.28 -8.96 -10.06
C LYS A 596 -35.82 -9.03 -9.61
N LYS A 597 -35.12 -7.90 -9.55
CA LYS A 597 -33.73 -7.84 -9.14
C LYS A 597 -33.63 -7.31 -7.73
N PRO A 598 -33.21 -8.13 -6.75
CA PRO A 598 -32.95 -7.64 -5.42
C PRO A 598 -31.80 -6.62 -5.44
N GLN A 599 -31.90 -5.61 -4.59
CA GLN A 599 -30.89 -4.57 -4.41
C GLN A 599 -30.81 -4.15 -2.95
N LEU A 600 -29.64 -3.67 -2.53
CA LEU A 600 -29.37 -3.10 -1.21
C LEU A 600 -28.77 -1.71 -1.37
N GLU A 601 -29.16 -0.81 -0.48
CA GLU A 601 -28.61 0.53 -0.40
C GLU A 601 -27.53 0.58 0.69
N TYR A 602 -26.37 1.15 0.34
CA TYR A 602 -25.27 1.38 1.24
C TYR A 602 -24.69 2.77 0.98
N PHE A 603 -24.98 3.71 1.88
CA PHE A 603 -24.71 5.14 1.71
C PHE A 603 -25.23 5.67 0.36
N ASP A 604 -24.34 6.19 -0.50
CA ASP A 604 -24.66 6.73 -1.82
C ASP A 604 -24.59 5.69 -2.96
N GLN A 605 -24.32 4.41 -2.64
CA GLN A 605 -24.22 3.31 -3.59
C GLN A 605 -25.41 2.35 -3.47
N ILE A 606 -25.82 1.80 -4.60
CA ILE A 606 -26.84 0.74 -4.67
C ILE A 606 -26.18 -0.50 -5.28
N PHE A 607 -26.14 -1.58 -4.53
CA PHE A 607 -25.70 -2.89 -5.03
C PHE A 607 -26.89 -3.71 -5.51
N ARG A 608 -26.86 -4.12 -6.76
CA ARG A 608 -27.96 -4.79 -7.46
C ARG A 608 -27.50 -6.15 -7.99
N LEU A 609 -28.35 -7.15 -7.94
CA LEU A 609 -28.04 -8.45 -8.54
C LEU A 609 -27.62 -8.27 -10.01
N GLY A 610 -26.44 -8.77 -10.36
CA GLY A 610 -25.84 -8.67 -11.69
C GLY A 610 -24.87 -7.49 -11.87
N ASP A 611 -24.66 -6.63 -10.86
CA ASP A 611 -23.71 -5.53 -10.95
C ASP A 611 -22.26 -6.01 -11.10
N LYS A 612 -21.49 -5.24 -11.88
CA LYS A 612 -20.04 -5.35 -11.95
C LYS A 612 -19.45 -4.54 -10.81
N VAL A 613 -18.64 -5.17 -9.97
CA VAL A 613 -18.03 -4.57 -8.79
C VAL A 613 -16.52 -4.77 -8.77
N LEU A 614 -15.82 -3.91 -8.04
CA LEU A 614 -14.39 -3.92 -7.82
C LEU A 614 -14.10 -4.16 -6.34
N GLN A 615 -13.18 -5.07 -6.03
CA GLN A 615 -12.61 -5.25 -4.70
C GLN A 615 -11.64 -4.12 -4.39
N LEU A 616 -11.77 -3.50 -3.23
CA LEU A 616 -10.93 -2.37 -2.80
C LEU A 616 -9.82 -2.77 -1.84
N VAL A 617 -9.92 -3.91 -1.18
CA VAL A 617 -9.03 -4.39 -0.11
C VAL A 617 -8.52 -5.78 -0.45
N ASN A 618 -7.26 -6.08 -0.11
CA ASN A 618 -6.73 -7.44 -0.26
C ASN A 618 -7.38 -8.39 0.75
N ASN A 619 -7.86 -9.54 0.30
CA ASN A 619 -8.33 -10.65 1.10
C ASN A 619 -7.57 -11.91 0.68
N ALA A 620 -6.39 -12.10 1.27
CA ALA A 620 -5.47 -13.17 0.89
C ALA A 620 -5.99 -14.57 1.29
N GLU A 621 -6.75 -14.68 2.39
CA GLU A 621 -7.35 -15.93 2.85
C GLU A 621 -8.33 -16.46 1.82
N GLU A 622 -9.15 -15.57 1.29
CA GLU A 622 -10.11 -15.88 0.25
C GLU A 622 -9.52 -15.72 -1.16
N GLY A 623 -8.25 -15.31 -1.28
CA GLY A 623 -7.51 -15.16 -2.54
C GLY A 623 -8.15 -14.16 -3.51
N VAL A 624 -8.75 -13.08 -3.00
CA VAL A 624 -9.29 -11.95 -3.76
C VAL A 624 -8.51 -10.70 -3.37
N TYR A 625 -8.12 -9.93 -4.37
CA TYR A 625 -7.18 -8.82 -4.18
C TYR A 625 -7.77 -7.48 -4.59
N ASN A 626 -7.19 -6.43 -4.05
CA ASN A 626 -7.51 -5.06 -4.47
C ASN A 626 -7.33 -4.89 -5.98
N GLY A 627 -8.40 -4.47 -6.66
CA GLY A 627 -8.43 -4.35 -8.11
C GLY A 627 -9.16 -5.51 -8.81
N ASP A 628 -9.47 -6.61 -8.14
CA ASP A 628 -10.22 -7.71 -8.75
C ASP A 628 -11.65 -7.28 -9.07
N ILE A 629 -12.12 -7.63 -10.25
CA ILE A 629 -13.50 -7.38 -10.68
C ILE A 629 -14.31 -8.65 -10.49
N GLY A 630 -15.48 -8.47 -9.87
CA GLY A 630 -16.47 -9.52 -9.71
C GLY A 630 -17.85 -9.09 -10.19
N LYS A 631 -18.77 -10.04 -10.19
CA LYS A 631 -20.18 -9.83 -10.50
C LYS A 631 -21.04 -10.23 -9.30
N ILE A 632 -22.00 -9.38 -8.92
CA ILE A 632 -22.93 -9.71 -7.86
C ILE A 632 -23.88 -10.82 -8.34
N VAL A 633 -23.80 -11.97 -7.69
CA VAL A 633 -24.62 -13.18 -8.00
C VAL A 633 -25.68 -13.45 -6.94
N GLY A 634 -25.60 -12.81 -5.76
CA GLY A 634 -26.60 -12.91 -4.70
C GLY A 634 -26.76 -11.60 -3.95
N VAL A 635 -28.00 -11.27 -3.57
CA VAL A 635 -28.33 -10.10 -2.73
C VAL A 635 -29.43 -10.52 -1.76
N PHE A 636 -29.15 -10.49 -0.47
CA PHE A 636 -30.03 -11.00 0.58
C PHE A 636 -30.30 -9.90 1.61
N SER A 637 -31.58 -9.65 1.90
CA SER A 637 -31.94 -8.81 3.03
C SER A 637 -31.65 -9.50 4.36
N ALA A 638 -31.56 -8.77 5.45
CA ALA A 638 -31.33 -9.33 6.80
C ALA A 638 -32.36 -10.43 7.20
N GLN A 639 -33.56 -10.40 6.62
CA GLN A 639 -34.60 -11.41 6.87
C GLN A 639 -34.44 -12.68 6.03
N ALA A 640 -33.74 -12.58 4.88
CA ALA A 640 -33.54 -13.67 3.94
C ALA A 640 -32.14 -14.33 4.10
N SER A 641 -31.25 -13.68 4.82
CA SER A 641 -29.91 -14.18 5.12
C SER A 641 -29.91 -15.12 6.33
N ASN A 642 -29.08 -16.16 6.29
CA ASN A 642 -28.87 -17.07 7.43
C ASN A 642 -28.11 -16.39 8.60
N SER A 643 -27.37 -15.33 8.36
CA SER A 643 -26.63 -14.58 9.38
C SER A 643 -27.46 -13.49 10.08
N GLY A 644 -28.68 -13.22 9.61
CA GLY A 644 -29.50 -12.11 10.12
C GLY A 644 -29.00 -10.72 9.71
N SER A 645 -27.99 -10.63 8.84
CA SER A 645 -27.43 -9.39 8.29
C SER A 645 -27.75 -9.28 6.79
N GLU A 646 -27.74 -8.07 6.24
CA GLU A 646 -27.75 -7.89 4.78
C GLU A 646 -26.46 -8.43 4.17
N GLU A 647 -26.58 -9.18 3.06
CA GLU A 647 -25.47 -9.85 2.42
C GLU A 647 -25.48 -9.64 0.91
N VAL A 648 -24.29 -9.48 0.36
CA VAL A 648 -24.02 -9.47 -1.08
C VAL A 648 -23.02 -10.58 -1.39
N VAL A 649 -23.37 -11.45 -2.35
CA VAL A 649 -22.48 -12.50 -2.84
C VAL A 649 -21.90 -12.06 -4.18
N VAL A 650 -20.58 -12.06 -4.27
CA VAL A 650 -19.83 -11.66 -5.46
C VAL A 650 -19.10 -12.87 -6.01
N ALA A 651 -19.37 -13.21 -7.27
CA ALA A 651 -18.54 -14.15 -8.01
C ALA A 651 -17.39 -13.40 -8.67
N PHE A 652 -16.19 -13.75 -8.26
CA PHE A 652 -14.95 -13.39 -8.95
C PHE A 652 -14.63 -14.47 -9.98
N ASP A 653 -13.69 -14.22 -10.87
CA ASP A 653 -13.29 -15.20 -11.89
C ASP A 653 -13.06 -16.59 -11.29
N ASP A 654 -13.28 -17.65 -12.12
CA ASP A 654 -13.05 -19.07 -11.81
C ASP A 654 -13.98 -19.70 -10.76
N ASP A 655 -15.25 -19.35 -10.75
CA ASP A 655 -16.31 -19.90 -9.88
C ASP A 655 -16.10 -19.63 -8.38
N LYS A 656 -15.27 -18.65 -8.06
CA LYS A 656 -15.03 -18.23 -6.68
C LYS A 656 -16.10 -17.24 -6.21
N GLU A 657 -16.93 -17.66 -5.28
CA GLU A 657 -17.97 -16.82 -4.67
C GLU A 657 -17.60 -16.40 -3.26
N LEU A 658 -17.70 -15.10 -2.98
CA LEU A 658 -17.46 -14.50 -1.67
C LEU A 658 -18.71 -13.80 -1.18
N THR A 659 -19.02 -14.02 0.10
CA THR A 659 -20.13 -13.36 0.77
C THR A 659 -19.64 -12.19 1.60
N TYR A 660 -20.13 -11.01 1.29
CA TYR A 660 -19.89 -9.77 2.02
C TYR A 660 -21.11 -9.45 2.89
N ARG A 661 -20.86 -9.21 4.17
CA ARG A 661 -21.91 -8.70 5.09
C ARG A 661 -21.93 -7.18 5.00
N ARG A 662 -22.99 -6.57 5.53
CA ARG A 662 -23.15 -5.11 5.52
C ARG A 662 -21.93 -4.37 6.08
N SER A 663 -21.23 -4.94 7.06
CA SER A 663 -19.96 -4.41 7.61
C SER A 663 -18.80 -4.38 6.63
N ASP A 664 -18.88 -5.17 5.55
CA ASP A 664 -17.81 -5.39 4.58
C ASP A 664 -18.11 -4.73 3.22
N PHE A 665 -19.22 -4.00 3.11
CA PHE A 665 -19.63 -3.37 1.86
C PHE A 665 -18.71 -2.21 1.45
N ASP A 666 -17.97 -1.63 2.38
CA ASP A 666 -16.91 -0.65 2.14
C ASP A 666 -15.73 -1.23 1.34
N GLN A 667 -15.59 -2.56 1.31
CA GLN A 667 -14.59 -3.26 0.51
C GLN A 667 -14.98 -3.38 -0.97
N LEU A 668 -16.20 -2.98 -1.35
CA LEU A 668 -16.74 -3.10 -2.69
C LEU A 668 -17.13 -1.73 -3.27
N THR A 669 -16.94 -1.57 -4.57
CA THR A 669 -17.48 -0.44 -5.33
C THR A 669 -17.95 -0.87 -6.71
N LEU A 670 -18.86 -0.11 -7.34
CA LEU A 670 -19.24 -0.35 -8.74
C LEU A 670 -18.02 -0.18 -9.67
N ALA A 671 -17.92 -1.00 -10.71
CA ALA A 671 -16.78 -1.10 -11.59
C ALA A 671 -17.07 -0.85 -13.07
N TYR A 672 -18.17 -0.22 -13.42
CA TYR A 672 -18.47 0.20 -14.79
C TYR A 672 -17.56 1.34 -15.26
N CYS A 673 -17.22 2.23 -14.33
CA CYS A 673 -16.17 3.24 -14.46
C CYS A 673 -15.14 3.04 -13.35
N CYS A 674 -13.85 3.06 -13.67
CA CYS A 674 -12.77 2.98 -12.69
C CYS A 674 -11.68 4.03 -12.96
N SER A 675 -10.78 4.23 -11.99
CA SER A 675 -9.63 5.12 -12.19
C SER A 675 -8.60 4.47 -13.14
N VAL A 676 -7.82 5.32 -13.82
CA VAL A 676 -6.74 4.84 -14.69
C VAL A 676 -5.73 4.00 -13.90
N HIS A 677 -5.45 4.35 -12.64
CA HIS A 677 -4.58 3.56 -11.75
C HIS A 677 -5.12 2.15 -11.50
N LYS A 678 -6.44 2.01 -11.24
CA LYS A 678 -7.08 0.71 -11.03
C LYS A 678 -7.20 -0.14 -12.30
N SER A 679 -6.98 0.45 -13.48
CA SER A 679 -6.96 -0.27 -14.76
C SER A 679 -5.58 -0.79 -15.16
N GLN A 680 -4.53 -0.47 -14.39
CA GLN A 680 -3.17 -0.99 -14.64
C GLN A 680 -3.17 -2.53 -14.57
N GLY A 681 -2.41 -3.17 -15.44
CA GLY A 681 -2.41 -4.63 -15.61
C GLY A 681 -3.64 -5.21 -16.31
N SER A 682 -4.64 -4.37 -16.67
CA SER A 682 -5.84 -4.79 -17.40
C SER A 682 -5.88 -4.18 -18.79
N GLU A 683 -6.55 -4.86 -19.72
CA GLU A 683 -6.84 -4.37 -21.06
C GLU A 683 -8.30 -4.68 -21.42
N TYR A 684 -8.91 -3.82 -22.23
CA TYR A 684 -10.33 -3.94 -22.58
C TYR A 684 -10.53 -3.79 -24.08
N PRO A 685 -11.44 -4.56 -24.70
CA PRO A 685 -11.77 -4.42 -26.11
C PRO A 685 -12.21 -3.00 -26.50
N LEU A 686 -13.01 -2.35 -25.66
CA LEU A 686 -13.43 -0.96 -25.85
C LEU A 686 -13.17 -0.13 -24.59
N VAL A 687 -12.43 0.98 -24.75
CA VAL A 687 -12.20 1.96 -23.68
C VAL A 687 -12.86 3.30 -24.06
N ILE A 688 -13.56 3.89 -23.11
CA ILE A 688 -14.09 5.26 -23.19
C ILE A 688 -13.32 6.11 -22.17
N LEU A 689 -12.67 7.17 -22.63
CA LEU A 689 -11.81 8.03 -21.80
C LEU A 689 -12.31 9.48 -21.82
N PRO A 690 -13.07 9.93 -20.81
CA PRO A 690 -13.40 11.33 -20.62
C PRO A 690 -12.25 12.10 -19.97
N LEU A 691 -11.79 13.19 -20.61
CA LEU A 691 -10.87 14.17 -20.01
C LEU A 691 -11.43 15.59 -20.18
N VAL A 692 -11.40 16.35 -19.08
CA VAL A 692 -11.95 17.72 -19.01
C VAL A 692 -11.01 18.64 -18.22
N ASP A 693 -11.09 19.94 -18.46
CA ASP A 693 -10.27 20.96 -17.80
C ASP A 693 -10.40 20.96 -16.28
N ALA A 694 -11.57 20.57 -15.76
CA ALA A 694 -11.80 20.45 -14.31
C ALA A 694 -10.80 19.49 -13.63
N TYR A 695 -10.18 18.62 -14.38
CA TYR A 695 -9.21 17.64 -13.90
C TYR A 695 -7.74 18.06 -14.06
N TYR A 696 -7.47 19.37 -14.20
CA TYR A 696 -6.16 19.95 -14.54
C TYR A 696 -4.97 19.36 -13.75
N ARG A 697 -5.17 18.97 -12.46
CA ARG A 697 -4.12 18.34 -11.62
C ARG A 697 -3.75 16.93 -12.05
N MET A 698 -4.67 16.24 -12.73
CA MET A 698 -4.51 14.86 -13.20
C MET A 698 -4.19 14.80 -14.70
N LEU A 699 -4.21 15.93 -15.41
CA LEU A 699 -3.87 15.99 -16.83
C LEU A 699 -2.36 15.89 -17.00
N ARG A 700 -1.86 14.65 -17.07
CA ARG A 700 -0.44 14.33 -17.20
C ARG A 700 -0.22 13.30 -18.29
N GLN A 701 0.98 13.34 -18.87
CA GLN A 701 1.37 12.48 -20.00
C GLN A 701 1.32 10.98 -19.63
N ASP A 702 1.88 10.61 -18.49
CA ASP A 702 1.91 9.23 -17.99
C ASP A 702 0.49 8.65 -17.79
N LEU A 703 -0.44 9.47 -17.25
CA LEU A 703 -1.84 9.05 -17.06
C LEU A 703 -2.56 8.86 -18.39
N LEU A 704 -2.43 9.82 -19.31
CA LEU A 704 -3.06 9.73 -20.64
C LEU A 704 -2.50 8.53 -21.42
N TYR A 705 -1.18 8.34 -21.40
CA TYR A 705 -0.52 7.20 -22.02
C TYR A 705 -1.04 5.86 -21.47
N THR A 706 -1.07 5.73 -20.13
CA THR A 706 -1.58 4.52 -19.47
C THR A 706 -3.04 4.25 -19.81
N ALA A 707 -3.89 5.27 -19.83
CA ALA A 707 -5.31 5.11 -20.16
C ALA A 707 -5.53 4.66 -21.61
N VAL A 708 -4.83 5.30 -22.57
CA VAL A 708 -4.91 4.95 -24.00
C VAL A 708 -4.44 3.52 -24.27
N THR A 709 -3.39 3.09 -23.56
CA THR A 709 -2.82 1.73 -23.69
C THR A 709 -3.69 0.63 -23.06
N ARG A 710 -4.80 0.96 -22.42
CA ARG A 710 -5.79 -0.04 -21.93
C ARG A 710 -6.74 -0.51 -23.02
N ALA A 711 -6.83 0.21 -24.15
CA ALA A 711 -7.70 -0.15 -25.26
C ALA A 711 -7.02 -1.17 -26.19
N GLN A 712 -7.67 -2.31 -26.42
CA GLN A 712 -7.20 -3.36 -27.34
C GLN A 712 -7.66 -3.12 -28.78
N ALA A 713 -8.97 -2.89 -28.99
CA ALA A 713 -9.58 -2.85 -30.30
C ALA A 713 -10.23 -1.51 -30.62
N SER A 714 -10.76 -0.78 -29.64
CA SER A 714 -11.46 0.47 -29.88
C SER A 714 -11.28 1.47 -28.73
N LEU A 715 -11.07 2.74 -29.07
CA LEU A 715 -10.87 3.84 -28.13
C LEU A 715 -11.79 5.01 -28.48
N VAL A 716 -12.60 5.45 -27.52
CA VAL A 716 -13.43 6.66 -27.63
C VAL A 716 -12.92 7.71 -26.67
N LEU A 717 -12.32 8.76 -27.19
CA LEU A 717 -11.91 9.94 -26.43
C LEU A 717 -13.09 10.89 -26.31
N VAL A 718 -13.38 11.39 -25.11
CA VAL A 718 -14.51 12.28 -24.82
C VAL A 718 -14.02 13.48 -24.04
N GLY A 719 -14.55 14.67 -24.30
CA GLY A 719 -14.30 15.86 -23.51
C GLY A 719 -13.63 17.03 -24.24
N ASP A 720 -12.79 17.78 -23.51
CA ASP A 720 -12.20 18.99 -24.03
C ASP A 720 -10.87 18.71 -24.76
N PRO A 721 -10.73 19.07 -26.05
CA PRO A 721 -9.46 18.89 -26.75
C PRO A 721 -8.26 19.55 -26.05
N ASP A 722 -8.48 20.72 -25.42
CA ASP A 722 -7.42 21.44 -24.72
C ASP A 722 -6.92 20.67 -23.48
N ALA A 723 -7.80 19.89 -22.83
CA ALA A 723 -7.42 19.00 -21.73
C ALA A 723 -6.45 17.89 -22.20
N TYR A 724 -6.64 17.36 -23.40
CA TYR A 724 -5.71 16.38 -23.99
C TYR A 724 -4.37 17.02 -24.37
N VAL A 725 -4.40 18.25 -24.92
CA VAL A 725 -3.17 19.03 -25.21
C VAL A 725 -2.41 19.32 -23.92
N GLN A 726 -3.10 19.74 -22.88
CA GLN A 726 -2.50 19.95 -21.57
C GLN A 726 -1.90 18.66 -21.00
N ALA A 727 -2.65 17.56 -21.06
CA ALA A 727 -2.18 16.28 -20.56
C ALA A 727 -0.88 15.82 -21.23
N VAL A 728 -0.74 15.99 -22.53
CA VAL A 728 0.47 15.61 -23.28
C VAL A 728 1.64 16.52 -22.99
N SER A 729 1.39 17.82 -22.76
CA SER A 729 2.43 18.84 -22.55
C SER A 729 2.91 18.89 -21.09
N GLN A 730 2.15 18.34 -20.15
CA GLN A 730 2.54 18.26 -18.74
C GLN A 730 3.26 16.96 -18.45
N ASP A 731 4.59 17.04 -18.45
CA ASP A 731 5.41 16.01 -17.84
C ASP A 731 5.19 16.02 -16.32
N ARG A 732 5.26 14.86 -15.71
CA ARG A 732 5.32 14.77 -14.26
C ARG A 732 6.66 15.35 -13.81
N ASP A 733 6.66 16.15 -12.73
CA ASP A 733 7.90 16.44 -12.02
C ASP A 733 8.60 15.12 -11.72
N PRO A 734 9.85 14.92 -12.15
CA PRO A 734 10.54 13.66 -11.94
C PRO A 734 10.64 13.36 -10.44
N ARG A 735 10.27 12.15 -10.05
CA ARG A 735 10.46 11.70 -8.67
C ARG A 735 11.93 11.79 -8.29
N ARG A 736 12.17 12.30 -7.11
CA ARG A 736 13.52 12.40 -6.52
C ARG A 736 13.85 11.11 -5.82
N THR A 737 14.85 10.39 -6.34
CA THR A 737 15.31 9.09 -5.86
C THR A 737 16.86 9.08 -5.88
N ASN A 738 17.47 8.35 -4.95
CA ASN A 738 18.94 8.17 -4.96
C ASN A 738 19.35 6.84 -5.63
N LEU A 739 18.41 5.93 -5.88
CA LEU A 739 18.67 4.55 -6.29
C LEU A 739 19.53 4.47 -7.55
N LYS A 740 19.24 5.30 -8.56
CA LYS A 740 20.03 5.37 -9.80
C LYS A 740 21.49 5.69 -9.53
N ASP A 741 21.75 6.79 -8.79
CA ASP A 741 23.10 7.28 -8.53
C ASP A 741 23.86 6.30 -7.62
N LEU A 742 23.21 5.73 -6.62
CA LEU A 742 23.77 4.69 -5.75
C LEU A 742 24.19 3.44 -6.54
N LEU A 743 23.37 2.98 -7.48
CA LEU A 743 23.69 1.85 -8.35
C LEU A 743 24.90 2.15 -9.23
N GLN A 744 24.97 3.35 -9.82
CA GLN A 744 26.10 3.77 -10.65
C GLN A 744 27.39 3.78 -9.85
N VAL A 745 27.38 4.37 -8.66
CA VAL A 745 28.60 4.44 -7.80
C VAL A 745 29.04 3.04 -7.38
N LYS A 746 28.10 2.19 -6.96
CA LYS A 746 28.43 0.87 -6.42
C LYS A 746 28.92 -0.11 -7.50
N LEU A 747 28.23 -0.16 -8.66
CA LEU A 747 28.52 -1.13 -9.72
C LEU A 747 29.62 -0.65 -10.68
N ALA A 748 29.84 0.67 -10.87
CA ALA A 748 30.99 1.19 -11.64
C ALA A 748 32.33 0.82 -10.98
N GLY A 749 32.37 0.66 -9.65
CA GLY A 749 33.56 0.15 -8.94
C GLY A 749 33.88 -1.30 -9.29
N LEU A 750 32.88 -2.13 -9.59
CA LEU A 750 33.07 -3.53 -9.99
C LEU A 750 33.65 -3.65 -11.42
N THR A 751 33.05 -2.90 -12.36
CA THR A 751 33.50 -2.88 -13.77
C THR A 751 34.90 -2.28 -13.97
N GLN A 752 35.34 -1.40 -13.08
CA GLN A 752 36.75 -0.90 -13.11
C GLN A 752 37.72 -1.90 -12.51
N GLY A 753 37.31 -2.65 -11.47
CA GLY A 753 38.12 -3.74 -10.91
C GLY A 753 38.40 -4.84 -11.94
N GLU A 754 37.35 -5.30 -12.67
CA GLU A 754 37.47 -6.32 -13.73
C GLU A 754 38.36 -5.84 -14.93
N LYS A 755 38.24 -4.55 -15.31
CA LYS A 755 39.12 -4.00 -16.35
C LYS A 755 40.57 -3.93 -15.91
N VAL A 756 40.83 -3.59 -14.65
CA VAL A 756 42.22 -3.59 -14.10
C VAL A 756 42.74 -5.02 -13.95
N GLU A 757 41.92 -6.00 -13.55
CA GLU A 757 42.31 -7.41 -13.53
C GLU A 757 42.50 -7.99 -14.95
N GLN A 758 41.67 -7.65 -15.93
CA GLN A 758 41.87 -8.05 -17.33
C GLN A 758 43.05 -7.36 -17.97
N GLU A 759 43.35 -6.09 -17.68
CA GLU A 759 44.55 -5.40 -18.10
C GLU A 759 45.79 -5.96 -17.41
N LEU A 760 45.73 -6.35 -16.14
CA LEU A 760 46.81 -7.05 -15.45
C LEU A 760 47.01 -8.48 -15.97
N ALA A 761 45.92 -9.19 -16.26
CA ALA A 761 45.97 -10.55 -16.84
C ALA A 761 46.41 -10.55 -18.31
N SER A 762 46.15 -9.48 -19.07
CA SER A 762 46.64 -9.28 -20.44
C SER A 762 48.03 -8.65 -20.52
N GLY A 763 48.54 -8.12 -19.41
CA GLY A 763 49.86 -7.46 -19.30
C GLY A 763 51.04 -8.36 -18.94
N GLU A 764 50.80 -9.66 -18.62
CA GLU A 764 51.88 -10.61 -18.37
C GLU A 764 52.38 -11.28 -19.64
N SER A 765 52.94 -10.51 -20.56
CA SER A 765 53.91 -11.05 -21.54
C SER A 765 54.79 -9.97 -22.19
N GLN A 766 55.40 -9.13 -21.43
CA GLN A 766 56.64 -8.39 -21.81
C GLN A 766 57.01 -7.45 -20.67
N VAL A 767 57.82 -7.85 -19.78
CA VAL A 767 59.00 -7.18 -19.19
C VAL A 767 59.51 -8.02 -18.02
N LEU A 768 60.26 -9.04 -18.35
CA LEU A 768 61.27 -9.58 -17.44
C LEU A 768 62.57 -8.87 -17.81
N GLY A 769 63.08 -8.03 -16.96
CA GLY A 769 64.46 -7.54 -17.09
C GLY A 769 64.66 -6.17 -16.46
N LEU A 770 65.33 -6.18 -15.40
CA LEU A 770 66.17 -5.12 -14.78
C LEU A 770 65.68 -4.53 -13.44
N VAL A 771 66.38 -4.96 -12.47
CA VAL A 771 67.06 -4.28 -11.35
C VAL A 771 66.38 -4.42 -9.98
N ALA A 772 67.02 -5.38 -9.27
CA ALA A 772 67.06 -5.40 -7.80
C ALA A 772 67.95 -4.23 -7.29
N GLY A 773 67.52 -3.53 -6.26
CA GLY A 773 68.44 -2.55 -5.58
C GLY A 773 67.74 -1.90 -4.39
N LYS A 774 67.89 -2.49 -3.22
CA LYS A 774 68.11 -1.91 -1.87
C LYS A 774 67.68 -0.45 -1.59
N ALA A 775 66.87 -0.18 -0.56
CA ALA A 775 67.46 0.14 0.76
C ALA A 775 66.38 0.66 1.72
N GLU A 776 66.63 0.36 2.95
CA GLU A 776 66.06 0.62 4.23
C GLU A 776 65.81 2.10 4.60
N ALA A 777 64.76 2.26 5.43
CA ALA A 777 64.63 3.09 6.64
C ALA A 777 65.01 4.60 6.65
N SER A 778 64.08 5.43 7.05
CA SER A 778 64.16 6.11 8.36
C SER A 778 62.98 7.09 8.60
N VAL A 779 62.60 7.10 9.84
CA VAL A 779 61.66 8.00 10.55
C VAL A 779 62.27 9.42 10.61
N THR A 780 61.42 10.46 10.49
CA THR A 780 61.31 11.60 11.43
C THR A 780 60.45 12.76 10.89
N ASP A 781 59.47 13.06 11.65
CA ASP A 781 58.99 14.32 12.24
C ASP A 781 59.16 15.70 11.54
N HIS A 782 58.06 16.46 11.72
CA HIS A 782 57.92 17.93 11.91
C HIS A 782 57.42 18.84 10.78
N ALA A 783 56.32 19.48 11.16
CA ALA A 783 56.00 20.91 11.01
C ALA A 783 55.33 21.43 9.72
N SER A 784 54.06 21.82 9.89
CA SER A 784 53.42 22.94 9.16
C SER A 784 54.21 24.26 9.37
N PRO A 785 54.09 25.33 8.56
CA PRO A 785 52.88 26.05 8.30
C PRO A 785 52.77 26.91 6.98
N GLN A 786 51.61 27.53 6.82
CA GLN A 786 51.27 28.82 6.17
C GLN A 786 51.06 28.90 4.65
N ALA A 787 49.81 29.15 4.28
CA ALA A 787 49.11 30.39 3.90
C ALA A 787 49.49 31.08 2.57
N SER A 788 48.54 31.03 1.64
CA SER A 788 47.98 32.06 0.71
C SER A 788 48.97 32.76 -0.29
N PRO A 789 48.44 33.40 -1.38
CA PRO A 789 47.10 33.80 -1.73
C PRO A 789 46.66 33.68 -3.22
N ALA A 790 45.38 33.73 -3.43
CA ALA A 790 44.54 34.32 -4.50
C ALA A 790 45.12 34.69 -5.89
N ALA A 791 44.40 34.25 -6.92
CA ALA A 791 44.25 35.00 -8.16
C ALA A 791 42.81 34.90 -8.67
N SER A 792 42.14 36.03 -8.57
CA SER A 792 40.82 36.31 -9.15
C SER A 792 40.92 36.48 -10.67
N VAL A 793 40.00 35.84 -11.40
CA VAL A 793 39.67 36.24 -12.77
C VAL A 793 38.16 36.54 -12.83
N SER A 794 37.91 37.83 -12.92
CA SER A 794 36.55 38.39 -13.18
C SER A 794 36.25 38.26 -14.69
N LEU A 795 35.10 37.71 -15.01
CA LEU A 795 34.45 37.90 -16.31
C LEU A 795 33.11 38.58 -16.08
N ALA A 796 33.10 39.83 -16.52
CA ALA A 796 31.92 40.68 -16.56
C ALA A 796 30.94 40.16 -17.62
N VAL A 797 29.67 39.97 -17.22
CA VAL A 797 28.53 39.89 -18.12
C VAL A 797 27.56 41.01 -17.79
N GLN A 798 27.29 41.82 -18.80
CA GLN A 798 26.44 42.97 -18.81
C GLN A 798 25.00 42.67 -18.37
N SER A 799 24.55 43.43 -17.40
CA SER A 799 23.13 43.56 -17.02
C SER A 799 22.32 44.29 -18.12
N ARG A 800 21.26 43.69 -18.57
CA ARG A 800 20.14 44.41 -19.22
C ARG A 800 19.01 44.53 -18.22
N ASP A 801 18.69 45.78 -17.91
CA ASP A 801 17.55 46.21 -17.11
C ASP A 801 16.24 45.72 -17.73
N LEU A 802 15.47 44.98 -16.95
CA LEU A 802 14.04 44.82 -17.13
C LEU A 802 13.37 45.11 -15.79
N ALA A 803 12.51 46.12 -15.79
CA ALA A 803 11.73 46.62 -14.66
C ALA A 803 10.88 45.53 -14.00
N PRO A 804 10.62 45.62 -12.68
CA PRO A 804 9.87 44.61 -11.95
C PRO A 804 8.39 44.70 -12.26
N LYS A 805 7.81 43.65 -12.81
CA LYS A 805 6.37 43.44 -12.81
C LYS A 805 5.93 43.11 -11.37
N GLN A 806 4.95 43.88 -10.89
CA GLN A 806 4.27 43.68 -9.60
C GLN A 806 3.84 42.23 -9.43
N GLN A 807 4.33 41.59 -8.41
CA GLN A 807 3.79 40.31 -7.88
C GLN A 807 2.47 40.68 -7.18
N GLU A 808 1.35 40.37 -7.82
CA GLU A 808 0.08 40.23 -7.11
C GLU A 808 0.19 39.03 -6.15
N SER A 809 0.13 39.34 -4.85
CA SER A 809 0.05 38.33 -3.82
C SER A 809 -1.30 37.61 -3.92
N PHE A 810 -1.32 36.40 -4.44
CA PHE A 810 -2.48 35.53 -4.37
C PHE A 810 -2.75 35.17 -2.90
N ARG A 811 -3.78 35.77 -2.30
CA ARG A 811 -4.37 35.31 -1.04
C ARG A 811 -5.31 34.16 -1.36
N LEU A 812 -4.98 32.98 -0.92
CA LEU A 812 -5.90 31.83 -0.90
C LEU A 812 -7.11 32.20 -0.02
N SER A 813 -8.30 32.30 -0.62
CA SER A 813 -9.55 32.46 0.13
C SER A 813 -9.98 31.10 0.70
N GLN A 814 -10.72 31.12 1.82
CA GLN A 814 -11.25 29.91 2.48
C GLN A 814 -12.07 29.05 1.50
N ASP A 815 -12.81 29.69 0.59
CA ASP A 815 -13.61 29.02 -0.46
C ASP A 815 -12.75 28.21 -1.47
N LEU A 816 -11.48 28.56 -1.64
CA LEU A 816 -10.55 27.81 -2.50
C LEU A 816 -9.95 26.60 -1.77
N ILE A 817 -9.83 26.70 -0.43
CA ILE A 817 -9.33 25.62 0.42
C ILE A 817 -10.39 24.52 0.55
N ASP A 818 -11.67 24.88 0.64
CA ASP A 818 -12.80 23.95 0.73
C ASP A 818 -13.07 23.18 -0.59
N GLN A 819 -12.49 23.66 -1.71
CA GLN A 819 -12.55 22.99 -3.01
C GLN A 819 -11.38 22.00 -3.26
N ILE A 820 -10.43 21.90 -2.35
CA ILE A 820 -9.31 20.95 -2.45
C ILE A 820 -9.81 19.58 -2.01
N ASP A 821 -9.87 18.63 -2.92
CA ASP A 821 -10.17 17.24 -2.59
C ASP A 821 -9.05 16.67 -1.69
N PRO A 822 -9.32 16.39 -0.39
CA PRO A 822 -8.30 15.87 0.52
C PRO A 822 -7.82 14.46 0.14
N MET A 823 -8.48 13.80 -0.84
CA MET A 823 -8.20 12.42 -1.25
C MET A 823 -7.25 12.31 -2.46
N ILE A 824 -6.75 13.43 -2.99
CA ILE A 824 -5.77 13.39 -4.09
C ILE A 824 -4.47 12.78 -3.60
N GLY A 825 -4.18 11.55 -4.01
CA GLY A 825 -2.95 10.82 -3.65
C GLY A 825 -3.08 9.87 -2.44
N MET A 826 -4.28 9.68 -1.90
CA MET A 826 -4.55 8.73 -0.81
C MET A 826 -5.30 7.48 -1.33
N GLU A 827 -4.80 6.84 -2.36
CA GLU A 827 -5.37 5.58 -2.86
C GLU A 827 -5.07 4.46 -1.86
N GLY A 828 -6.12 3.91 -1.26
CA GLY A 828 -6.05 2.86 -0.24
C GLY A 828 -6.61 3.27 1.13
N ILE A 829 -6.93 4.56 1.33
CA ILE A 829 -7.64 5.04 2.51
C ILE A 829 -9.11 5.22 2.11
N SER A 830 -10.03 4.57 2.82
CA SER A 830 -11.46 4.72 2.60
C SER A 830 -11.89 6.19 2.84
N PRO A 831 -12.75 6.78 2.01
CA PRO A 831 -13.33 8.11 2.29
C PRO A 831 -13.95 8.23 3.69
N TYR A 832 -14.35 7.12 4.28
CA TYR A 832 -15.02 7.03 5.58
C TYR A 832 -14.07 7.07 6.79
N ASP A 833 -12.75 6.97 6.59
CA ASP A 833 -11.78 7.16 7.66
C ASP A 833 -11.70 8.62 8.15
N PHE A 834 -12.36 9.55 7.44
CA PHE A 834 -12.35 11.00 7.71
C PHE A 834 -13.71 11.59 8.12
N GLU A 835 -14.82 10.88 8.00
CA GLU A 835 -16.16 11.40 8.37
C GLU A 835 -16.41 11.50 9.88
N SER A 836 -15.55 10.95 10.72
CA SER A 836 -15.66 11.07 12.18
C SER A 836 -15.09 12.37 12.77
N GLN A 837 -14.66 13.34 11.93
CA GLN A 837 -14.06 14.60 12.41
C GLN A 837 -14.93 15.85 12.19
N THR A 838 -16.19 15.73 11.79
CA THR A 838 -17.12 16.86 11.77
C THR A 838 -18.37 16.51 12.56
N CYS A 839 -18.29 16.64 13.88
CA CYS A 839 -19.33 17.11 14.78
C CYS A 839 -18.68 17.53 16.08
#